data_53ed16cdb5ad881f6ab547f11026f6ec
#
_entry.id   53ed16cdb5ad881f6ab547f11026f6ec
#
_cell.length_a   1.000
_cell.length_b   1.000
_cell.length_c   1.000
_cell.angle_alpha   90.00
_cell.angle_beta   90.00
_cell.angle_gamma   90.00
#
_symmetry.space_group_name_H-M   'P 1'
#
loop_
_entity.id
_entity.type
_entity.pdbx_description
1 polymer ?
#
loop_
_entity_poly.entity_id
_entity_poly.type
_entity_poly.pdbx_seq_one_letter_code
_entity_poly.pdbx_strand_id
1 'polypeptide(L)'
;LKIISDFGNLFWTKLENIGNRLFTPAYNPFYHLGGIAFHLLYILFITGAYLLWFYDISATGSVKSMQFLMKEDPNLGGILRSLHRYTTDALMLTLGLHLLREFFKYRYRFYRWVAWVSGVGLLFSIWISGLIGYWMLWDSKAQMIAIFIAEMLDFITFLSDPVSMSFMAPSSLSNIFFFVILFFHVSVPTFLLFVAWLHYARTSKPQVSPPKLLSLGILFFLIGLAYINPANIGEPANLAKLPGIINLDWFLMAFFPLMAKSGPQAVWAAIGGLFLFLFIIPWIPGGKRNPKAEVILGTCTGCGRCHDDCPYEAVIMGPRTDGRPFELEARIISSNCAGCGICLGSCAFDAISMASSTIPGLREEVGGMLASIQKSGDHPTVMAFVCDNGPNIGKVLDSPGRKVKDLPNVKVLNLPCVGMINSSLIEQALDKDAQGVFICGCGESDCHYRKGNLWLMERLNGTRPPALNKQVDPARIRTFFEPVIQGEDFLREIRKFQEDLKGTKLEGKTSTYSKIMILPAFLSLALPALLIWALSGVPVTLFDSGKAMLKVGFKHQTPREYHCTEEDVREYLNSRTTFLPGSQKISRHMDFTSDRELPFCGRRERNHAYVEIFVDGKALYEDTFTPAGWHKDGSIYLYKRFLLEPGEHRVAIRMRDTAREEGLFDFEFEETVRFEKNDVRAMTFEKSALAFAWKQ
;
A
#
# COMPACT_ATOMS: atom_id res chain seq x y z
N LEU A 1 -8.30 -18.76 4.34
CA LEU A 1 -8.62 -17.37 4.02
C LEU A 1 -10.05 -17.00 4.45
N LYS A 2 -11.08 -17.78 4.07
CA LYS A 2 -12.48 -17.48 4.43
C LYS A 2 -12.68 -17.38 5.95
N ILE A 3 -12.19 -18.34 6.72
CA ILE A 3 -12.32 -18.34 8.20
C ILE A 3 -11.63 -17.11 8.82
N ILE A 4 -10.41 -16.77 8.35
CA ILE A 4 -9.67 -15.59 8.83
C ILE A 4 -10.43 -14.30 8.51
N SER A 5 -10.96 -14.22 7.29
CA SER A 5 -11.70 -13.04 6.87
C SER A 5 -13.07 -12.92 7.57
N ASP A 6 -13.77 -14.03 7.83
CA ASP A 6 -15.04 -14.01 8.56
C ASP A 6 -14.84 -13.59 10.03
N PHE A 7 -13.78 -14.09 10.69
CA PHE A 7 -13.40 -13.66 12.04
C PHE A 7 -12.99 -12.19 12.06
N GLY A 8 -12.13 -11.77 11.13
CA GLY A 8 -11.70 -10.38 11.00
C GLY A 8 -12.86 -9.44 10.68
N ASN A 9 -13.82 -9.86 9.87
CA ASN A 9 -15.02 -9.08 9.59
C ASN A 9 -15.89 -8.88 10.84
N LEU A 10 -16.04 -9.93 11.68
CA LEU A 10 -16.77 -9.80 12.95
C LEU A 10 -16.08 -8.81 13.90
N PHE A 11 -14.77 -8.89 14.03
CA PHE A 11 -13.97 -7.94 14.83
C PHE A 11 -14.12 -6.52 14.30
N TRP A 12 -13.94 -6.33 12.99
CA TRP A 12 -14.05 -5.03 12.34
C TRP A 12 -15.44 -4.41 12.51
N THR A 13 -16.46 -5.22 12.36
CA THR A 13 -17.85 -4.83 12.56
C THR A 13 -18.10 -4.29 13.98
N LYS A 14 -17.48 -4.90 15.01
CA LYS A 14 -17.56 -4.37 16.39
C LYS A 14 -16.90 -3.00 16.53
N LEU A 15 -15.72 -2.80 15.91
CA LEU A 15 -15.04 -1.50 15.90
C LEU A 15 -15.87 -0.43 15.20
N GLU A 16 -16.44 -0.74 14.04
CA GLU A 16 -17.33 0.17 13.31
C GLU A 16 -18.56 0.56 14.16
N ASN A 17 -19.14 -0.38 14.90
CA ASN A 17 -20.27 -0.09 15.79
C ASN A 17 -19.90 0.83 16.94
N ILE A 18 -18.70 0.67 17.53
CA ILE A 18 -18.21 1.61 18.54
C ILE A 18 -18.05 3.00 17.91
N GLY A 19 -17.42 3.08 16.73
CA GLY A 19 -17.28 4.32 15.99
C GLY A 19 -18.62 4.98 15.64
N ASN A 20 -19.65 4.20 15.25
CA ASN A 20 -20.99 4.72 14.95
C ASN A 20 -21.68 5.33 16.17
N ARG A 21 -21.45 4.77 17.35
CA ARG A 21 -22.01 5.34 18.61
C ARG A 21 -21.33 6.63 19.01
N LEU A 22 -20.03 6.77 18.73
CA LEU A 22 -19.24 7.95 19.09
C LEU A 22 -19.41 9.10 18.07
N PHE A 23 -19.28 8.77 16.77
CA PHE A 23 -19.17 9.74 15.69
C PHE A 23 -20.41 9.88 14.81
N THR A 24 -21.43 9.04 14.97
CA THR A 24 -22.46 8.73 13.96
C THR A 24 -21.86 8.07 12.68
N PRO A 25 -22.64 7.37 11.87
CA PRO A 25 -22.15 6.75 10.63
C PRO A 25 -21.51 7.73 9.65
N ALA A 26 -22.03 8.98 9.60
CA ALA A 26 -21.54 9.99 8.67
C ALA A 26 -20.11 10.49 8.99
N TYR A 27 -19.70 10.44 10.24
CA TYR A 27 -18.40 10.94 10.72
C TYR A 27 -17.47 9.84 11.23
N ASN A 28 -17.90 8.58 11.17
CA ASN A 28 -17.10 7.46 11.67
C ASN A 28 -15.78 7.32 10.87
N PRO A 29 -14.61 7.48 11.52
CA PRO A 29 -13.31 7.44 10.82
C PRO A 29 -13.09 6.18 9.99
N PHE A 30 -13.62 5.03 10.46
CA PHE A 30 -13.45 3.74 9.77
C PHE A 30 -14.10 3.71 8.39
N TYR A 31 -15.12 4.53 8.12
CA TYR A 31 -15.72 4.62 6.78
C TYR A 31 -14.96 5.57 5.85
N HIS A 32 -14.08 6.40 6.40
CA HIS A 32 -13.35 7.44 5.67
C HIS A 32 -11.83 7.22 5.58
N LEU A 33 -11.33 6.00 5.92
CA LEU A 33 -9.88 5.73 5.99
C LEU A 33 -9.13 6.14 4.70
N GLY A 34 -9.65 5.83 3.52
CA GLY A 34 -9.05 6.25 2.25
C GLY A 34 -9.01 7.78 2.08
N GLY A 35 -10.10 8.48 2.48
CA GLY A 35 -10.14 9.94 2.46
C GLY A 35 -9.21 10.56 3.50
N ILE A 36 -9.10 9.96 4.71
CA ILE A 36 -8.16 10.39 5.74
C ILE A 36 -6.72 10.23 5.25
N ALA A 37 -6.37 9.10 4.62
CA ALA A 37 -5.04 8.90 4.05
C ALA A 37 -4.70 9.98 3.01
N PHE A 38 -5.65 10.35 2.15
CA PHE A 38 -5.46 11.43 1.18
C PHE A 38 -5.29 12.80 1.86
N HIS A 39 -6.07 13.08 2.91
CA HIS A 39 -5.94 14.30 3.70
C HIS A 39 -4.56 14.39 4.38
N LEU A 40 -4.07 13.30 4.97
CA LEU A 40 -2.74 13.21 5.58
C LEU A 40 -1.62 13.40 4.53
N LEU A 41 -1.76 12.80 3.36
CA LEU A 41 -0.83 13.02 2.25
C LEU A 41 -0.77 14.49 1.83
N TYR A 42 -1.91 15.19 1.81
CA TYR A 42 -1.97 16.62 1.53
C TYR A 42 -1.22 17.46 2.57
N ILE A 43 -1.36 17.13 3.87
CA ILE A 43 -0.60 17.77 4.96
C ILE A 43 0.91 17.54 4.74
N LEU A 44 1.32 16.31 4.36
CA LEU A 44 2.72 15.98 4.07
C LEU A 44 3.29 16.81 2.92
N PHE A 45 2.52 17.03 1.85
CA PHE A 45 2.96 17.88 0.74
C PHE A 45 3.20 19.33 1.19
N ILE A 46 2.26 19.92 1.94
CA ILE A 46 2.38 21.30 2.40
C ILE A 46 3.58 21.44 3.34
N THR A 47 3.68 20.57 4.34
CA THR A 47 4.79 20.62 5.31
C THR A 47 6.13 20.28 4.66
N GLY A 48 6.15 19.33 3.73
CA GLY A 48 7.35 18.95 2.97
C GLY A 48 7.87 20.08 2.07
N ALA A 49 6.98 20.81 1.39
CA ALA A 49 7.34 21.98 0.60
C ALA A 49 7.98 23.09 1.46
N TYR A 50 7.44 23.32 2.67
CA TYR A 50 8.04 24.24 3.62
C TYR A 50 9.45 23.77 4.05
N LEU A 51 9.61 22.49 4.43
CA LEU A 51 10.89 21.94 4.89
C LEU A 51 11.95 21.95 3.78
N LEU A 52 11.55 21.71 2.53
CA LEU A 52 12.46 21.74 1.38
C LEU A 52 13.17 23.09 1.23
N TRP A 53 12.51 24.20 1.57
CA TRP A 53 13.08 25.53 1.50
C TRP A 53 14.28 25.72 2.45
N PHE A 54 14.33 25.02 3.57
CA PHE A 54 15.36 25.14 4.60
C PHE A 54 16.39 24.01 4.58
N TYR A 55 16.15 22.94 3.79
CA TYR A 55 16.97 21.75 3.79
C TYR A 55 18.29 21.95 3.04
N ASP A 56 19.43 21.71 3.69
CA ASP A 56 20.77 21.73 3.08
C ASP A 56 21.14 20.32 2.57
N ILE A 57 21.47 20.25 1.28
CA ILE A 57 21.73 18.98 0.54
C ILE A 57 23.20 18.58 0.72
N SER A 58 23.60 18.24 1.95
CA SER A 58 24.95 17.76 2.24
C SER A 58 24.99 16.85 3.48
N ALA A 59 26.05 16.06 3.62
CA ALA A 59 26.22 15.16 4.76
C ALA A 59 26.26 15.90 6.12
N THR A 60 26.83 17.08 6.15
CA THR A 60 26.96 17.89 7.37
C THR A 60 25.85 18.92 7.51
N GLY A 61 25.31 19.42 6.42
CA GLY A 61 24.29 20.46 6.38
C GLY A 61 22.88 19.92 6.67
N SER A 62 22.55 18.70 6.24
CA SER A 62 21.23 18.11 6.40
C SER A 62 20.75 18.09 7.85
N VAL A 63 21.54 17.56 8.78
CA VAL A 63 21.23 17.59 10.22
C VAL A 63 21.24 19.02 10.74
N LYS A 64 22.28 19.82 10.42
CA LYS A 64 22.45 21.16 10.96
C LYS A 64 21.31 22.09 10.56
N SER A 65 20.88 22.06 9.30
CA SER A 65 19.75 22.86 8.81
C SER A 65 18.45 22.54 9.54
N MET A 66 18.18 21.26 9.80
CA MET A 66 16.98 20.84 10.52
C MET A 66 17.09 21.11 12.04
N GLN A 67 18.29 20.98 12.64
CA GLN A 67 18.53 21.39 14.03
C GLN A 67 18.38 22.91 14.20
N PHE A 68 18.90 23.70 13.27
CA PHE A 68 18.71 25.14 13.22
C PHE A 68 17.23 25.51 13.20
N LEU A 69 16.45 24.91 12.30
CA LEU A 69 15.01 25.17 12.21
C LEU A 69 14.26 24.84 13.50
N MET A 70 14.63 23.75 14.17
CA MET A 70 14.01 23.35 15.45
C MET A 70 14.38 24.29 16.61
N LYS A 71 15.57 24.87 16.58
CA LYS A 71 16.11 25.70 17.68
C LYS A 71 15.74 27.18 17.53
N GLU A 72 15.88 27.73 16.31
CA GLU A 72 15.71 29.16 16.07
C GLU A 72 14.24 29.52 15.72
N ASP A 73 13.47 28.57 15.18
CA ASP A 73 12.03 28.73 14.91
C ASP A 73 11.20 27.56 15.45
N PRO A 74 11.18 27.33 16.77
CA PRO A 74 10.48 26.20 17.36
C PRO A 74 8.95 26.28 17.19
N ASN A 75 8.38 27.49 17.10
CA ASN A 75 6.95 27.70 17.05
C ASN A 75 6.32 27.42 15.67
N LEU A 76 7.05 27.63 14.58
CA LEU A 76 6.57 27.36 13.24
C LEU A 76 7.37 26.23 12.61
N GLY A 77 8.67 26.41 12.38
CA GLY A 77 9.53 25.44 11.75
C GLY A 77 9.62 24.12 12.50
N GLY A 78 9.77 24.20 13.84
CA GLY A 78 9.79 23.04 14.72
C GLY A 78 8.46 22.27 14.71
N ILE A 79 7.34 22.98 14.78
CA ILE A 79 6.00 22.35 14.69
C ILE A 79 5.77 21.73 13.31
N LEU A 80 6.08 22.44 12.21
CA LEU A 80 5.85 21.92 10.85
C LEU A 80 6.71 20.69 10.56
N ARG A 81 7.98 20.68 11.03
CA ARG A 81 8.83 19.51 10.92
C ARG A 81 8.27 18.32 11.73
N SER A 82 7.84 18.57 12.95
CA SER A 82 7.26 17.54 13.82
C SER A 82 5.92 17.05 13.25
N LEU A 83 5.12 17.94 12.71
CA LEU A 83 3.86 17.61 12.02
C LEU A 83 4.13 16.74 10.80
N HIS A 84 5.13 17.07 9.96
CA HIS A 84 5.53 16.23 8.82
C HIS A 84 5.88 14.81 9.28
N ARG A 85 6.66 14.69 10.34
CA ARG A 85 7.07 13.41 10.91
C ARG A 85 5.88 12.59 11.43
N TYR A 86 5.02 13.16 12.30
CA TYR A 86 3.90 12.45 12.91
C TYR A 86 2.78 12.16 11.91
N THR A 87 2.61 13.03 10.90
CA THR A 87 1.67 12.78 9.81
C THR A 87 2.08 11.55 8.98
N THR A 88 3.39 11.29 8.82
CA THR A 88 3.88 10.07 8.15
C THR A 88 3.43 8.81 8.89
N ASP A 89 3.55 8.79 10.22
CA ASP A 89 3.11 7.65 11.04
C ASP A 89 1.58 7.49 11.02
N ALA A 90 0.87 8.62 11.12
CA ALA A 90 -0.58 8.64 11.00
C ALA A 90 -1.03 8.07 9.64
N LEU A 91 -0.31 8.41 8.56
CA LEU A 91 -0.57 7.89 7.23
C LEU A 91 -0.32 6.38 7.15
N MET A 92 0.80 5.89 7.69
CA MET A 92 1.09 4.45 7.71
C MET A 92 0.05 3.67 8.51
N LEU A 93 -0.32 4.17 9.70
CA LEU A 93 -1.40 3.59 10.51
C LEU A 93 -2.73 3.55 9.74
N THR A 94 -3.10 4.66 9.12
CA THR A 94 -4.36 4.79 8.37
C THR A 94 -4.39 3.85 7.16
N LEU A 95 -3.29 3.76 6.40
CA LEU A 95 -3.17 2.86 5.25
C LEU A 95 -3.21 1.39 5.67
N GLY A 96 -2.56 1.03 6.78
CA GLY A 96 -2.65 -0.31 7.36
C GLY A 96 -4.08 -0.68 7.75
N LEU A 97 -4.79 0.21 8.45
CA LEU A 97 -6.19 0.02 8.81
C LEU A 97 -7.09 -0.03 7.57
N HIS A 98 -6.84 0.80 6.55
CA HIS A 98 -7.58 0.78 5.28
C HIS A 98 -7.41 -0.56 4.56
N LEU A 99 -6.18 -1.04 4.43
CA LEU A 99 -5.88 -2.33 3.82
C LEU A 99 -6.58 -3.48 4.55
N LEU A 100 -6.48 -3.53 5.88
CA LEU A 100 -7.12 -4.56 6.70
C LEU A 100 -8.65 -4.52 6.57
N ARG A 101 -9.24 -3.34 6.55
CA ARG A 101 -10.68 -3.18 6.36
C ARG A 101 -11.15 -3.73 5.03
N GLU A 102 -10.51 -3.33 3.94
CA GLU A 102 -10.87 -3.79 2.59
C GLU A 102 -10.64 -5.30 2.43
N PHE A 103 -9.60 -5.84 3.11
CA PHE A 103 -9.35 -7.28 3.17
C PHE A 103 -10.47 -8.04 3.91
N PHE A 104 -10.81 -7.65 5.12
CA PHE A 104 -11.84 -8.32 5.93
C PHE A 104 -13.24 -8.16 5.36
N LYS A 105 -13.51 -7.07 4.65
CA LYS A 105 -14.77 -6.83 3.93
C LYS A 105 -14.81 -7.50 2.54
N TYR A 106 -13.84 -8.35 2.17
CA TYR A 106 -13.71 -9.00 0.85
C TYR A 106 -13.69 -8.04 -0.35
N ARG A 107 -13.26 -6.79 -0.15
CA ARG A 107 -13.29 -5.72 -1.14
C ARG A 107 -12.01 -5.66 -1.99
N TYR A 108 -11.38 -6.80 -2.26
CA TYR A 108 -10.15 -6.92 -3.05
C TYR A 108 -10.32 -7.78 -4.32
N ARG A 109 -11.50 -8.35 -4.56
CA ARG A 109 -11.76 -9.31 -5.64
C ARG A 109 -12.54 -8.71 -6.80
N PHE A 110 -12.61 -9.44 -7.90
CA PHE A 110 -13.39 -9.16 -9.10
C PHE A 110 -13.07 -7.77 -9.68
N TYR A 111 -14.05 -6.90 -9.85
CA TYR A 111 -13.88 -5.55 -10.39
C TYR A 111 -12.99 -4.63 -9.55
N ARG A 112 -12.69 -4.99 -8.30
CA ARG A 112 -11.85 -4.21 -7.37
C ARG A 112 -10.38 -4.62 -7.35
N TRP A 113 -9.97 -5.65 -8.12
CA TRP A 113 -8.59 -6.11 -8.09
C TRP A 113 -7.57 -5.02 -8.46
N VAL A 114 -7.90 -4.15 -9.43
CA VAL A 114 -7.02 -3.03 -9.82
C VAL A 114 -6.84 -2.04 -8.67
N ALA A 115 -7.95 -1.68 -7.99
CA ALA A 115 -7.89 -0.80 -6.82
C ALA A 115 -7.08 -1.44 -5.68
N TRP A 116 -7.21 -2.74 -5.46
CA TRP A 116 -6.43 -3.45 -4.46
C TRP A 116 -4.93 -3.46 -4.79
N VAL A 117 -4.55 -3.89 -5.99
CA VAL A 117 -3.15 -4.00 -6.42
C VAL A 117 -2.47 -2.63 -6.43
N SER A 118 -3.14 -1.60 -6.97
CA SER A 118 -2.63 -0.23 -6.92
C SER A 118 -2.51 0.30 -5.49
N GLY A 119 -3.44 -0.06 -4.59
CA GLY A 119 -3.37 0.30 -3.18
C GLY A 119 -2.20 -0.35 -2.45
N VAL A 120 -1.90 -1.62 -2.73
CA VAL A 120 -0.70 -2.31 -2.20
C VAL A 120 0.57 -1.65 -2.72
N GLY A 121 0.61 -1.28 -4.01
CA GLY A 121 1.73 -0.55 -4.60
C GLY A 121 1.93 0.83 -3.96
N LEU A 122 0.84 1.57 -3.72
CA LEU A 122 0.86 2.86 -3.02
C LEU A 122 1.40 2.72 -1.59
N LEU A 123 0.91 1.74 -0.83
CA LEU A 123 1.38 1.48 0.53
C LEU A 123 2.89 1.21 0.56
N PHE A 124 3.38 0.34 -0.33
CA PHE A 124 4.82 0.03 -0.43
C PHE A 124 5.66 1.25 -0.79
N SER A 125 5.22 2.04 -1.77
CA SER A 125 5.94 3.24 -2.20
C SER A 125 5.95 4.34 -1.15
N ILE A 126 4.86 4.55 -0.41
CA ILE A 126 4.78 5.50 0.70
C ILE A 126 5.68 5.05 1.86
N TRP A 127 5.71 3.75 2.17
CA TRP A 127 6.61 3.18 3.17
C TRP A 127 8.08 3.42 2.82
N ILE A 128 8.50 3.15 1.57
CA ILE A 128 9.86 3.46 1.09
C ILE A 128 10.14 4.96 1.17
N SER A 129 9.20 5.82 0.73
CA SER A 129 9.38 7.26 0.80
C SER A 129 9.57 7.75 2.24
N GLY A 130 8.85 7.18 3.22
CA GLY A 130 9.04 7.46 4.64
C GLY A 130 10.44 7.09 5.15
N LEU A 131 10.95 5.92 4.76
CA LEU A 131 12.33 5.49 5.07
C LEU A 131 13.37 6.44 4.45
N ILE A 132 13.19 6.85 3.19
CA ILE A 132 14.06 7.81 2.52
C ILE A 132 14.04 9.17 3.25
N GLY A 133 12.86 9.61 3.74
CA GLY A 133 12.73 10.83 4.52
C GLY A 133 13.54 10.84 5.80
N TYR A 134 13.63 9.70 6.50
CA TYR A 134 14.57 9.55 7.61
C TYR A 134 16.02 9.55 7.16
N TRP A 135 16.32 8.89 6.06
CA TRP A 135 17.68 8.81 5.52
C TRP A 135 18.27 10.18 5.19
N MET A 136 17.43 11.08 4.68
CA MET A 136 17.83 12.46 4.36
C MET A 136 18.36 13.22 5.58
N LEU A 137 17.85 12.94 6.77
CA LEU A 137 18.22 13.69 7.98
C LEU A 137 19.68 13.49 8.40
N TRP A 138 20.30 12.38 8.04
CA TRP A 138 21.66 11.98 8.31
C TRP A 138 22.09 12.08 9.80
N ASP A 139 21.20 11.66 10.67
CA ASP A 139 21.48 11.43 12.09
C ASP A 139 21.84 9.95 12.37
N SER A 140 22.05 9.59 13.63
CA SER A 140 22.37 8.22 14.06
C SER A 140 21.33 7.19 13.61
N LYS A 141 20.05 7.58 13.49
CA LYS A 141 18.97 6.74 12.96
C LYS A 141 19.13 6.55 11.44
N ALA A 142 19.41 7.63 10.72
CA ALA A 142 19.67 7.58 9.28
C ALA A 142 20.89 6.72 8.94
N GLN A 143 21.93 6.76 9.79
CA GLN A 143 23.11 5.88 9.66
C GLN A 143 22.70 4.40 9.69
N MET A 144 21.81 4.01 10.61
CA MET A 144 21.33 2.62 10.69
C MET A 144 20.46 2.24 9.47
N ILE A 145 19.61 3.17 9.04
CA ILE A 145 18.81 2.96 7.82
C ILE A 145 19.73 2.73 6.63
N ALA A 146 20.78 3.57 6.48
CA ALA A 146 21.77 3.46 5.42
C ALA A 146 22.44 2.07 5.40
N ILE A 147 22.94 1.62 6.56
CA ILE A 147 23.61 0.33 6.69
C ILE A 147 22.66 -0.82 6.33
N PHE A 148 21.44 -0.85 6.88
CA PHE A 148 20.52 -1.97 6.70
C PHE A 148 19.90 -2.00 5.31
N ILE A 149 19.51 -0.84 4.77
CA ILE A 149 18.95 -0.76 3.41
C ILE A 149 20.03 -1.09 2.38
N ALA A 150 21.27 -0.60 2.57
CA ALA A 150 22.38 -0.94 1.68
C ALA A 150 22.61 -2.46 1.63
N GLU A 151 22.64 -3.14 2.78
CA GLU A 151 22.79 -4.61 2.83
C GLU A 151 21.61 -5.35 2.20
N MET A 152 20.39 -4.83 2.37
CA MET A 152 19.22 -5.38 1.68
C MET A 152 19.35 -5.22 0.15
N LEU A 153 19.84 -4.10 -0.32
CA LEU A 153 20.06 -3.84 -1.75
C LEU A 153 21.20 -4.69 -2.32
N ASP A 154 22.28 -4.90 -1.56
CA ASP A 154 23.40 -5.73 -1.97
C ASP A 154 23.02 -7.21 -2.16
N PHE A 155 21.97 -7.67 -1.50
CA PHE A 155 21.40 -9.00 -1.74
C PHE A 155 20.80 -9.14 -3.15
N ILE A 156 20.45 -8.03 -3.79
CA ILE A 156 19.90 -8.00 -5.15
C ILE A 156 21.05 -7.96 -6.15
N THR A 157 21.40 -9.08 -6.71
CA THR A 157 22.63 -9.34 -7.50
C THR A 157 22.72 -8.60 -8.82
N PHE A 158 21.69 -7.87 -9.29
CA PHE A 158 21.78 -7.12 -10.56
C PHE A 158 22.48 -5.76 -10.43
N LEU A 159 22.66 -5.25 -9.19
CA LEU A 159 23.46 -4.05 -8.95
C LEU A 159 24.94 -4.41 -9.09
N SER A 160 25.64 -3.66 -9.96
CA SER A 160 27.04 -3.98 -10.27
C SER A 160 27.98 -3.76 -9.10
N ASP A 161 27.76 -2.70 -8.32
CA ASP A 161 28.59 -2.33 -7.17
C ASP A 161 27.74 -2.40 -5.88
N PRO A 162 28.23 -3.05 -4.80
CA PRO A 162 27.51 -3.07 -3.54
C PRO A 162 27.26 -1.69 -2.97
N VAL A 163 26.01 -1.39 -2.64
CA VAL A 163 25.60 -0.08 -2.08
C VAL A 163 26.24 0.16 -0.71
N SER A 164 26.46 -0.92 0.07
CA SER A 164 27.14 -0.87 1.38
C SER A 164 28.53 -0.26 1.33
N MET A 165 29.22 -0.34 0.19
CA MET A 165 30.54 0.29 0.05
C MET A 165 30.51 1.82 0.11
N SER A 166 29.37 2.44 -0.18
CA SER A 166 29.19 3.89 -0.02
C SER A 166 29.13 4.33 1.44
N PHE A 167 28.97 3.39 2.39
CA PHE A 167 28.85 3.63 3.82
C PHE A 167 29.98 2.99 4.63
N MET A 168 31.12 2.79 4.01
CA MET A 168 32.33 2.23 4.65
C MET A 168 32.91 3.18 5.69
N ALA A 169 33.18 4.42 5.29
CA ALA A 169 33.82 5.43 6.09
C ALA A 169 33.26 6.83 5.76
N PRO A 170 33.49 7.85 6.61
CA PRO A 170 33.04 9.22 6.33
C PRO A 170 33.47 9.77 4.97
N SER A 171 34.69 9.44 4.55
CA SER A 171 35.25 9.85 3.23
C SER A 171 34.55 9.21 2.03
N SER A 172 33.73 8.18 2.23
CA SER A 172 32.98 7.50 1.14
C SER A 172 31.73 8.25 0.72
N LEU A 173 31.24 9.18 1.55
CA LEU A 173 29.97 9.88 1.31
C LEU A 173 30.17 11.06 0.34
N SER A 174 29.30 11.14 -0.66
CA SER A 174 29.26 12.27 -1.59
C SER A 174 27.98 13.09 -1.44
N ASN A 175 28.03 14.38 -1.73
CA ASN A 175 26.84 15.24 -1.78
C ASN A 175 25.84 14.80 -2.86
N ILE A 176 26.32 14.15 -3.92
CA ILE A 176 25.46 13.58 -4.97
C ILE A 176 24.49 12.55 -4.37
N PHE A 177 24.93 11.77 -3.39
CA PHE A 177 24.07 10.83 -2.69
C PHE A 177 22.87 11.55 -2.03
N PHE A 178 23.09 12.67 -1.32
CA PHE A 178 22.02 13.44 -0.68
C PHE A 178 21.06 14.06 -1.70
N PHE A 179 21.58 14.51 -2.85
CA PHE A 179 20.76 14.99 -3.94
C PHE A 179 19.85 13.87 -4.48
N VAL A 180 20.40 12.67 -4.69
CA VAL A 180 19.64 11.52 -5.22
C VAL A 180 18.53 11.10 -4.26
N ILE A 181 18.80 10.97 -2.96
CA ILE A 181 17.77 10.60 -1.99
C ILE A 181 16.68 11.69 -1.85
N LEU A 182 17.05 12.97 -1.88
CA LEU A 182 16.09 14.08 -1.93
C LEU A 182 15.22 14.00 -3.20
N PHE A 183 15.84 13.79 -4.34
CA PHE A 183 15.12 13.63 -5.61
C PHE A 183 14.08 12.52 -5.51
N PHE A 184 14.43 11.34 -5.01
CA PHE A 184 13.49 10.24 -4.85
C PHE A 184 12.41 10.55 -3.82
N HIS A 185 12.76 11.20 -2.69
CA HIS A 185 11.79 11.56 -1.65
C HIS A 185 10.72 12.52 -2.16
N VAL A 186 11.06 13.46 -3.04
CA VAL A 186 10.11 14.42 -3.62
C VAL A 186 9.38 13.83 -4.82
N SER A 187 10.11 13.14 -5.73
CA SER A 187 9.54 12.63 -6.99
C SER A 187 8.59 11.47 -6.79
N VAL A 188 8.92 10.54 -5.88
CA VAL A 188 8.07 9.36 -5.63
C VAL A 188 6.69 9.78 -5.12
N PRO A 189 6.52 10.57 -4.04
CA PRO A 189 5.21 11.02 -3.61
C PRO A 189 4.45 11.82 -4.67
N THR A 190 5.14 12.65 -5.46
CA THR A 190 4.53 13.40 -6.55
C THR A 190 3.95 12.47 -7.61
N PHE A 191 4.71 11.46 -8.04
CA PHE A 191 4.22 10.43 -8.96
C PHE A 191 3.08 9.61 -8.34
N LEU A 192 3.12 9.36 -7.04
CA LEU A 192 2.08 8.61 -6.33
C LEU A 192 0.72 9.34 -6.32
N LEU A 193 0.68 10.65 -6.49
CA LEU A 193 -0.60 11.37 -6.69
C LEU A 193 -1.30 10.89 -7.97
N PHE A 194 -0.55 10.66 -9.04
CA PHE A 194 -1.10 10.09 -10.27
C PHE A 194 -1.56 8.64 -10.07
N VAL A 195 -0.77 7.82 -9.39
CA VAL A 195 -1.16 6.42 -9.08
C VAL A 195 -2.38 6.41 -8.13
N ALA A 196 -2.46 7.33 -7.16
CA ALA A 196 -3.62 7.50 -6.30
C ALA A 196 -4.86 7.88 -7.11
N TRP A 197 -4.73 8.74 -8.12
CA TRP A 197 -5.82 9.03 -9.05
C TRP A 197 -6.30 7.76 -9.78
N LEU A 198 -5.40 6.91 -10.30
CA LEU A 198 -5.76 5.63 -10.88
C LEU A 198 -6.45 4.70 -9.86
N HIS A 199 -5.97 4.70 -8.63
CA HIS A 199 -6.52 3.89 -7.55
C HIS A 199 -7.99 4.25 -7.26
N TYR A 200 -8.33 5.52 -7.14
CA TYR A 200 -9.70 5.93 -6.84
C TYR A 200 -10.57 6.11 -8.09
N ALA A 201 -10.03 6.41 -9.27
CA ALA A 201 -10.77 6.50 -10.51
C ALA A 201 -11.47 5.17 -10.84
N ARG A 202 -10.81 4.04 -10.56
CA ARG A 202 -11.41 2.70 -10.70
C ARG A 202 -12.55 2.41 -9.72
N THR A 203 -12.68 3.21 -8.69
CA THR A 203 -13.77 3.09 -7.73
C THR A 203 -14.90 4.07 -7.99
N SER A 204 -14.88 4.84 -9.06
CA SER A 204 -15.72 5.95 -9.54
C SER A 204 -16.58 6.70 -8.49
N LYS A 205 -16.65 8.02 -8.63
CA LYS A 205 -17.32 8.93 -7.66
C LYS A 205 -16.91 8.69 -6.19
N PRO A 206 -15.59 8.58 -5.87
CA PRO A 206 -15.13 8.34 -4.50
C PRO A 206 -15.34 9.60 -3.63
N GLN A 207 -15.57 9.37 -2.34
CA GLN A 207 -15.38 10.43 -1.35
C GLN A 207 -13.89 10.56 -1.05
N VAL A 208 -13.20 11.42 -1.77
CA VAL A 208 -11.74 11.61 -1.63
C VAL A 208 -11.41 12.40 -0.35
N SER A 209 -12.32 13.26 0.11
CA SER A 209 -12.11 14.04 1.34
C SER A 209 -12.99 13.52 2.46
N PRO A 210 -12.45 13.37 3.69
CA PRO A 210 -13.27 13.08 4.85
C PRO A 210 -14.16 14.28 5.23
N PRO A 211 -15.18 14.09 6.09
CA PRO A 211 -15.98 15.19 6.59
C PRO A 211 -15.11 16.27 7.24
N LYS A 212 -15.40 17.56 6.98
CA LYS A 212 -14.56 18.69 7.42
C LYS A 212 -14.23 18.68 8.91
N LEU A 213 -15.23 18.37 9.76
CA LEU A 213 -15.04 18.33 11.20
C LEU A 213 -14.05 17.21 11.62
N LEU A 214 -14.11 16.05 10.96
CA LEU A 214 -13.17 14.95 11.19
C LEU A 214 -11.75 15.33 10.75
N SER A 215 -11.59 15.96 9.58
CA SER A 215 -10.31 16.47 9.09
C SER A 215 -9.66 17.47 10.05
N LEU A 216 -10.45 18.44 10.55
CA LEU A 216 -10.00 19.43 11.52
C LEU A 216 -9.61 18.78 12.86
N GLY A 217 -10.37 17.80 13.34
CA GLY A 217 -10.06 17.07 14.57
C GLY A 217 -8.73 16.32 14.46
N ILE A 218 -8.50 15.60 13.35
CA ILE A 218 -7.23 14.89 13.09
C ILE A 218 -6.07 15.87 13.06
N LEU A 219 -6.20 16.96 12.29
CA LEU A 219 -5.15 17.99 12.21
C LEU A 219 -4.85 18.62 13.58
N PHE A 220 -5.89 18.91 14.38
CA PHE A 220 -5.73 19.45 15.73
C PHE A 220 -4.90 18.52 16.63
N PHE A 221 -5.19 17.21 16.64
CA PHE A 221 -4.43 16.26 17.45
C PHE A 221 -3.00 16.07 16.96
N LEU A 222 -2.75 16.10 15.65
CA LEU A 222 -1.40 16.02 15.10
C LEU A 222 -0.57 17.27 15.42
N ILE A 223 -1.16 18.47 15.33
CA ILE A 223 -0.51 19.72 15.73
C ILE A 223 -0.25 19.71 17.26
N GLY A 224 -1.24 19.28 18.04
CA GLY A 224 -1.09 19.13 19.49
C GLY A 224 0.05 18.18 19.85
N LEU A 225 0.15 17.03 19.18
CA LEU A 225 1.25 16.09 19.37
C LEU A 225 2.61 16.72 18.97
N ALA A 226 2.65 17.41 17.84
CA ALA A 226 3.85 18.10 17.35
C ALA A 226 4.34 19.20 18.30
N TYR A 227 3.41 19.87 18.99
CA TYR A 227 3.72 20.91 19.99
C TYR A 227 4.15 20.33 21.33
N ILE A 228 3.42 19.33 21.85
CA ILE A 228 3.69 18.73 23.17
C ILE A 228 4.95 17.87 23.16
N ASN A 229 5.20 17.16 22.07
CA ASN A 229 6.34 16.27 21.89
C ASN A 229 7.04 16.54 20.55
N PRO A 230 7.85 17.61 20.44
CA PRO A 230 8.56 17.90 19.20
C PRO A 230 9.43 16.72 18.77
N ALA A 231 9.42 16.39 17.48
CA ALA A 231 10.13 15.25 16.94
C ALA A 231 11.66 15.44 17.07
N ASN A 232 12.31 14.65 17.91
CA ASN A 232 13.73 14.72 18.17
C ASN A 232 14.57 14.41 16.93
N ILE A 233 15.69 15.11 16.81
CA ILE A 233 16.79 14.81 15.90
C ILE A 233 17.87 14.11 16.72
N GLY A 234 18.37 12.97 16.22
CA GLY A 234 19.47 12.25 16.81
C GLY A 234 20.80 13.01 16.70
N GLU A 235 21.85 12.44 17.27
CA GLU A 235 23.20 12.93 17.03
C GLU A 235 23.55 12.80 15.54
N PRO A 236 24.37 13.69 14.98
CA PRO A 236 24.85 13.56 13.61
C PRO A 236 25.45 12.18 13.35
N ALA A 237 25.17 11.61 12.20
CA ALA A 237 25.71 10.31 11.80
C ALA A 237 27.23 10.31 11.80
N ASN A 238 27.82 9.27 12.36
CA ASN A 238 29.26 9.05 12.38
C ASN A 238 29.59 7.60 11.99
N LEU A 239 30.05 7.40 10.76
CA LEU A 239 30.36 6.06 10.25
C LEU A 239 31.57 5.40 10.94
N ALA A 240 32.37 6.16 11.69
CA ALA A 240 33.46 5.64 12.50
C ALA A 240 32.99 5.14 13.88
N LYS A 241 31.71 5.29 14.24
CA LYS A 241 31.16 4.82 15.51
C LYS A 241 29.88 4.02 15.32
N LEU A 242 29.71 2.97 16.12
CA LEU A 242 28.44 2.23 16.20
C LEU A 242 27.41 3.08 16.93
N PRO A 243 26.22 3.27 16.35
CA PRO A 243 25.12 3.88 17.09
C PRO A 243 24.74 2.99 18.28
N GLY A 244 24.60 3.60 19.46
CA GLY A 244 24.16 2.90 20.66
C GLY A 244 22.65 2.62 20.67
N ILE A 245 21.91 3.32 21.53
CA ILE A 245 20.45 3.23 21.58
C ILE A 245 19.87 4.10 20.47
N ILE A 246 18.96 3.51 19.68
CA ILE A 246 18.24 4.19 18.61
C ILE A 246 16.76 4.21 18.94
N ASN A 247 16.14 5.39 18.84
CA ASN A 247 14.69 5.54 18.98
C ASN A 247 14.00 5.06 17.71
N LEU A 248 13.58 3.78 17.70
CA LEU A 248 13.02 3.12 16.55
C LEU A 248 11.56 3.57 16.31
N ASP A 249 11.26 3.83 15.05
CA ASP A 249 9.91 4.06 14.59
C ASP A 249 9.29 2.73 14.10
N TRP A 250 8.36 2.19 14.86
CA TRP A 250 7.72 0.91 14.54
C TRP A 250 6.82 0.95 13.32
N PHE A 251 6.34 2.11 12.89
CA PHE A 251 5.53 2.22 11.68
C PHE A 251 6.35 2.02 10.40
N LEU A 252 7.61 2.47 10.41
CA LEU A 252 8.49 2.40 9.24
C LEU A 252 9.59 1.35 9.39
N MET A 253 10.09 1.13 10.61
CA MET A 253 11.33 0.39 10.87
C MET A 253 11.12 -0.92 11.66
N ALA A 254 9.89 -1.44 11.73
CA ALA A 254 9.57 -2.67 12.48
C ALA A 254 10.41 -3.89 12.07
N PHE A 255 10.99 -3.89 10.86
CA PHE A 255 11.83 -4.99 10.37
C PHE A 255 13.32 -4.91 10.83
N PHE A 256 13.76 -3.80 11.42
CA PHE A 256 15.15 -3.61 11.84
C PHE A 256 15.64 -4.63 12.86
N PRO A 257 14.86 -4.99 13.90
CA PRO A 257 15.25 -6.07 14.81
C PRO A 257 15.44 -7.43 14.10
N LEU A 258 14.60 -7.73 13.10
CA LEU A 258 14.74 -8.93 12.28
C LEU A 258 16.01 -8.86 11.43
N MET A 259 16.31 -7.68 10.84
CA MET A 259 17.53 -7.46 10.06
C MET A 259 18.78 -7.65 10.91
N ALA A 260 18.82 -7.06 12.11
CA ALA A 260 19.94 -7.18 13.03
C ALA A 260 20.20 -8.61 13.49
N LYS A 261 19.13 -9.41 13.69
CA LYS A 261 19.23 -10.79 14.21
C LYS A 261 19.47 -11.83 13.13
N SER A 262 18.82 -11.69 11.97
CA SER A 262 18.70 -12.76 10.96
C SER A 262 19.17 -12.36 9.56
N GLY A 263 19.62 -11.11 9.37
CA GLY A 263 20.16 -10.60 8.12
C GLY A 263 19.13 -10.28 7.02
N PRO A 264 19.60 -9.87 5.83
CA PRO A 264 18.76 -9.37 4.74
C PRO A 264 17.84 -10.45 4.14
N GLN A 265 18.27 -11.73 4.12
CA GLN A 265 17.48 -12.84 3.57
C GLN A 265 16.15 -13.01 4.31
N ALA A 266 16.17 -12.96 5.65
CA ALA A 266 14.98 -13.10 6.47
C ALA A 266 14.01 -11.92 6.28
N VAL A 267 14.54 -10.71 6.11
CA VAL A 267 13.74 -9.51 5.85
C VAL A 267 13.09 -9.57 4.47
N TRP A 268 13.84 -9.96 3.42
CA TRP A 268 13.28 -10.15 2.09
C TRP A 268 12.21 -11.25 2.05
N ALA A 269 12.43 -12.37 2.76
CA ALA A 269 11.42 -13.42 2.87
C ALA A 269 10.14 -12.93 3.56
N ALA A 270 10.28 -12.19 4.65
CA ALA A 270 9.13 -11.68 5.41
C ALA A 270 8.38 -10.57 4.65
N ILE A 271 9.07 -9.50 4.26
CA ILE A 271 8.45 -8.32 3.63
C ILE A 271 8.08 -8.64 2.18
N GLY A 272 8.98 -9.22 1.40
CA GLY A 272 8.73 -9.60 0.01
C GLY A 272 7.63 -10.65 -0.10
N GLY A 273 7.63 -11.65 0.79
CA GLY A 273 6.56 -12.65 0.88
C GLY A 273 5.21 -12.04 1.22
N LEU A 274 5.17 -11.10 2.19
CA LEU A 274 3.94 -10.39 2.54
C LEU A 274 3.40 -9.59 1.35
N PHE A 275 4.22 -8.76 0.71
CA PHE A 275 3.79 -7.96 -0.43
C PHE A 275 3.37 -8.83 -1.61
N LEU A 276 4.12 -9.87 -1.92
CA LEU A 276 3.77 -10.84 -2.97
C LEU A 276 2.40 -11.50 -2.70
N PHE A 277 2.17 -11.94 -1.47
CA PHE A 277 0.88 -12.47 -1.03
C PHE A 277 -0.24 -11.44 -1.23
N LEU A 278 -0.06 -10.20 -0.79
CA LEU A 278 -1.04 -9.12 -0.96
C LEU A 278 -1.31 -8.81 -2.44
N PHE A 279 -0.30 -8.88 -3.30
CA PHE A 279 -0.48 -8.71 -4.75
C PHE A 279 -1.29 -9.84 -5.37
N ILE A 280 -1.05 -11.10 -4.98
CA ILE A 280 -1.66 -12.28 -5.62
C ILE A 280 -3.08 -12.58 -5.11
N ILE A 281 -3.41 -12.16 -3.89
CA ILE A 281 -4.66 -12.52 -3.21
C ILE A 281 -5.96 -12.27 -4.01
N PRO A 282 -6.09 -11.24 -4.89
CA PRO A 282 -7.30 -11.04 -5.69
C PRO A 282 -7.64 -12.21 -6.62
N TRP A 283 -6.63 -12.96 -7.05
CA TRP A 283 -6.79 -14.08 -8.00
C TRP A 283 -6.89 -15.45 -7.32
N ILE A 284 -6.73 -15.52 -6.00
CA ILE A 284 -6.96 -16.78 -5.27
C ILE A 284 -8.43 -17.18 -5.42
N PRO A 285 -8.74 -18.40 -5.88
CA PRO A 285 -10.10 -18.85 -6.11
C PRO A 285 -11.02 -18.69 -4.90
N GLY A 286 -12.28 -18.27 -5.13
CA GLY A 286 -13.30 -18.15 -4.09
C GLY A 286 -14.29 -17.00 -4.34
N GLY A 287 -15.50 -17.15 -3.81
CA GLY A 287 -16.61 -16.22 -3.95
C GLY A 287 -17.43 -16.43 -5.23
N LYS A 288 -18.70 -16.01 -5.20
CA LYS A 288 -19.58 -16.00 -6.36
C LYS A 288 -19.38 -14.69 -7.13
N ARG A 289 -19.25 -14.79 -8.45
CA ARG A 289 -19.22 -13.63 -9.33
C ARG A 289 -20.64 -13.28 -9.72
N ASN A 290 -21.07 -12.05 -9.51
CA ASN A 290 -22.36 -11.61 -10.00
C ASN A 290 -22.35 -11.57 -11.54
N PRO A 291 -23.46 -11.91 -12.18
CA PRO A 291 -23.59 -11.79 -13.63
C PRO A 291 -23.44 -10.32 -14.03
N LYS A 292 -23.00 -10.10 -15.27
CA LYS A 292 -22.86 -8.77 -15.82
C LYS A 292 -24.18 -8.30 -16.41
N ALA A 293 -24.36 -6.98 -16.46
CA ALA A 293 -25.50 -6.38 -17.10
C ALA A 293 -25.37 -6.49 -18.64
N GLU A 294 -26.50 -6.60 -19.31
CA GLU A 294 -26.62 -6.62 -20.77
C GLU A 294 -27.76 -5.69 -21.18
N VAL A 295 -27.67 -5.11 -22.37
CA VAL A 295 -28.68 -4.20 -22.91
C VAL A 295 -29.61 -4.95 -23.88
N ILE A 296 -30.91 -4.88 -23.64
CA ILE A 296 -31.95 -5.34 -24.54
C ILE A 296 -32.26 -4.19 -25.51
N LEU A 297 -31.59 -4.17 -26.68
CA LEU A 297 -31.72 -3.09 -27.65
C LEU A 297 -33.18 -2.86 -28.08
N GLY A 298 -33.96 -3.95 -28.17
CA GLY A 298 -35.35 -3.91 -28.52
C GLY A 298 -36.23 -2.99 -27.65
N THR A 299 -35.89 -2.71 -26.42
CA THR A 299 -36.61 -1.82 -25.50
C THR A 299 -35.83 -0.59 -25.12
N CYS A 300 -34.54 -0.51 -25.50
CA CYS A 300 -33.71 0.63 -25.20
C CYS A 300 -34.12 1.88 -25.99
N THR A 301 -34.36 3.00 -25.32
CA THR A 301 -34.70 4.30 -25.92
C THR A 301 -33.51 5.27 -25.99
N GLY A 302 -32.34 4.86 -25.58
CA GLY A 302 -31.15 5.74 -25.57
C GLY A 302 -31.17 6.89 -24.57
N CYS A 303 -32.02 6.84 -23.54
CA CYS A 303 -32.25 7.97 -22.60
C CYS A 303 -31.07 8.30 -21.67
N GLY A 304 -30.01 7.50 -21.59
CA GLY A 304 -28.79 7.77 -20.83
C GLY A 304 -28.85 7.50 -19.32
N ARG A 305 -30.02 7.28 -18.69
CA ARG A 305 -30.15 7.13 -17.24
C ARG A 305 -29.27 6.04 -16.64
N CYS A 306 -29.15 4.89 -17.29
CA CYS A 306 -28.30 3.80 -16.87
C CYS A 306 -26.79 4.16 -16.93
N HIS A 307 -26.41 5.07 -17.84
CA HIS A 307 -25.08 5.65 -17.91
C HIS A 307 -24.82 6.58 -16.71
N ASP A 308 -25.72 7.54 -16.45
CA ASP A 308 -25.60 8.51 -15.37
C ASP A 308 -25.56 7.86 -13.98
N ASP A 309 -26.30 6.75 -13.82
CA ASP A 309 -26.42 6.01 -12.57
C ASP A 309 -25.34 4.94 -12.41
N CYS A 310 -24.49 4.66 -13.42
CA CYS A 310 -23.47 3.65 -13.29
C CYS A 310 -22.29 4.16 -12.44
N PRO A 311 -22.07 3.62 -11.18
CA PRO A 311 -20.97 4.08 -10.35
C PRO A 311 -19.59 3.61 -10.85
N TYR A 312 -19.54 2.79 -11.90
CA TYR A 312 -18.32 2.17 -12.41
C TYR A 312 -18.01 2.59 -13.85
N GLU A 313 -18.78 3.55 -14.40
CA GLU A 313 -18.62 3.98 -15.79
C GLU A 313 -18.61 2.79 -16.77
N ALA A 314 -19.35 1.73 -16.40
CA ALA A 314 -19.46 0.53 -17.19
C ALA A 314 -20.54 0.63 -18.29
N VAL A 315 -21.38 1.65 -18.24
CA VAL A 315 -22.39 1.93 -19.28
C VAL A 315 -21.95 3.15 -20.07
N ILE A 316 -21.78 3.00 -21.36
CA ILE A 316 -21.47 4.09 -22.29
C ILE A 316 -22.64 4.27 -23.26
N MET A 317 -22.79 5.50 -23.76
CA MET A 317 -23.76 5.80 -24.82
C MET A 317 -23.03 5.85 -26.16
N GLY A 318 -23.56 5.17 -27.15
CA GLY A 318 -23.02 5.16 -28.51
C GLY A 318 -24.11 5.30 -29.58
N PRO A 319 -23.71 5.53 -30.84
CA PRO A 319 -24.66 5.56 -31.94
C PRO A 319 -25.47 4.26 -32.01
N ARG A 320 -26.76 4.36 -32.35
CA ARG A 320 -27.65 3.20 -32.41
C ARG A 320 -27.35 2.30 -33.60
N THR A 321 -27.49 1.00 -33.40
CA THR A 321 -27.11 0.00 -34.40
C THR A 321 -28.27 -0.84 -34.92
N ASP A 322 -29.47 -0.81 -34.32
CA ASP A 322 -30.60 -1.66 -34.67
C ASP A 322 -31.68 -1.00 -35.60
N GLY A 323 -31.39 0.20 -36.11
CA GLY A 323 -32.27 0.91 -37.06
C GLY A 323 -33.53 1.53 -36.47
N ARG A 324 -33.74 1.52 -35.15
CA ARG A 324 -34.88 2.18 -34.50
C ARG A 324 -34.72 3.70 -34.48
N PRO A 325 -35.82 4.49 -34.32
CA PRO A 325 -35.82 5.94 -34.45
C PRO A 325 -35.28 6.65 -33.20
N PHE A 326 -34.20 6.15 -32.61
CA PHE A 326 -33.47 6.78 -31.52
C PHE A 326 -32.01 6.96 -31.92
N GLU A 327 -31.38 8.07 -31.57
CA GLU A 327 -29.99 8.37 -31.98
C GLU A 327 -28.94 7.53 -31.24
N LEU A 328 -29.20 7.22 -29.98
CA LEU A 328 -28.24 6.59 -29.09
C LEU A 328 -28.76 5.24 -28.56
N GLU A 329 -27.80 4.39 -28.19
CA GLU A 329 -28.03 3.16 -27.44
C GLU A 329 -27.06 3.06 -26.27
N ALA A 330 -27.46 2.39 -25.19
CA ALA A 330 -26.55 2.05 -24.11
C ALA A 330 -25.73 0.80 -24.47
N ARG A 331 -24.44 0.80 -24.13
CA ARG A 331 -23.53 -0.35 -24.26
C ARG A 331 -22.82 -0.64 -22.96
N ILE A 332 -22.63 -1.91 -22.62
CA ILE A 332 -21.99 -2.33 -21.38
C ILE A 332 -20.52 -2.68 -21.64
N ILE A 333 -19.61 -1.99 -20.97
CA ILE A 333 -18.20 -2.37 -20.89
C ILE A 333 -18.06 -3.47 -19.83
N SER A 334 -18.04 -4.71 -20.27
CA SER A 334 -18.03 -5.89 -19.41
C SER A 334 -16.87 -5.92 -18.41
N SER A 335 -15.69 -5.38 -18.74
CA SER A 335 -14.53 -5.30 -17.82
C SER A 335 -14.78 -4.40 -16.62
N ASN A 336 -15.58 -3.36 -16.78
CA ASN A 336 -15.88 -2.36 -15.76
C ASN A 336 -17.14 -2.73 -14.95
N CYS A 337 -18.01 -3.62 -15.50
CA CYS A 337 -19.27 -3.96 -14.86
C CYS A 337 -19.04 -4.74 -13.55
N ALA A 338 -19.54 -4.20 -12.44
CA ALA A 338 -19.49 -4.81 -11.11
C ALA A 338 -20.60 -5.84 -10.86
N GLY A 339 -21.60 -5.93 -11.73
CA GLY A 339 -22.77 -6.80 -11.52
C GLY A 339 -23.65 -6.35 -10.35
N CYS A 340 -23.78 -5.05 -10.11
CA CYS A 340 -24.55 -4.49 -8.99
C CYS A 340 -26.05 -4.37 -9.29
N GLY A 341 -26.44 -4.30 -10.56
CA GLY A 341 -27.85 -4.15 -11.00
C GLY A 341 -28.43 -2.75 -10.85
N ILE A 342 -27.65 -1.74 -10.45
CA ILE A 342 -28.16 -0.36 -10.30
C ILE A 342 -28.80 0.15 -11.61
N CYS A 343 -28.20 -0.18 -12.75
CA CYS A 343 -28.73 0.18 -14.08
C CYS A 343 -30.10 -0.44 -14.38
N LEU A 344 -30.44 -1.62 -13.81
CA LEU A 344 -31.78 -2.18 -13.90
C LEU A 344 -32.78 -1.27 -13.17
N GLY A 345 -32.43 -0.88 -11.91
CA GLY A 345 -33.26 0.03 -11.12
C GLY A 345 -33.46 1.40 -11.79
N SER A 346 -32.51 1.85 -12.61
CA SER A 346 -32.54 3.14 -13.30
C SER A 346 -33.35 3.11 -14.61
N CYS A 347 -33.59 1.91 -15.17
CA CYS A 347 -34.23 1.78 -16.47
C CYS A 347 -35.75 1.78 -16.34
N ALA A 348 -36.41 2.81 -16.88
CA ALA A 348 -37.88 2.89 -16.94
C ALA A 348 -38.50 2.05 -18.08
N PHE A 349 -37.67 1.52 -18.99
CA PHE A 349 -38.10 0.82 -20.21
C PHE A 349 -37.75 -0.68 -20.19
N ASP A 350 -37.33 -1.20 -19.03
CA ASP A 350 -36.96 -2.60 -18.84
C ASP A 350 -35.88 -3.10 -19.83
N ALA A 351 -35.02 -2.19 -20.30
CA ALA A 351 -34.01 -2.43 -21.33
C ALA A 351 -32.69 -3.02 -20.84
N ILE A 352 -32.58 -3.33 -19.54
CA ILE A 352 -31.38 -3.91 -18.95
C ILE A 352 -31.71 -5.26 -18.31
N SER A 353 -30.84 -6.25 -18.56
CA SER A 353 -30.89 -7.57 -17.93
C SER A 353 -29.59 -7.90 -17.20
N MET A 354 -29.65 -8.81 -16.25
CA MET A 354 -28.48 -9.42 -15.59
C MET A 354 -28.69 -10.94 -15.54
N ALA A 355 -28.07 -11.68 -16.46
CA ALA A 355 -28.36 -13.10 -16.71
C ALA A 355 -29.85 -13.31 -16.95
N SER A 356 -30.52 -14.09 -16.08
CA SER A 356 -31.98 -14.33 -16.16
C SER A 356 -32.81 -13.25 -15.44
N SER A 357 -32.19 -12.31 -14.73
CA SER A 357 -32.94 -11.29 -13.97
C SER A 357 -33.23 -10.08 -14.84
N THR A 358 -34.48 -9.84 -15.12
CA THR A 358 -35.03 -8.63 -15.76
C THR A 358 -36.06 -8.02 -14.81
N ILE A 359 -36.40 -6.74 -14.99
CA ILE A 359 -37.43 -6.11 -14.13
C ILE A 359 -38.80 -6.81 -14.32
N PRO A 360 -39.26 -7.16 -15.54
CA PRO A 360 -40.47 -7.96 -15.69
C PRO A 360 -40.40 -9.31 -14.97
N GLY A 361 -39.29 -10.05 -15.08
CA GLY A 361 -39.10 -11.33 -14.39
C GLY A 361 -39.12 -11.18 -12.84
N LEU A 362 -38.48 -10.13 -12.31
CA LEU A 362 -38.53 -9.82 -10.89
C LEU A 362 -39.95 -9.43 -10.42
N ARG A 363 -40.72 -8.75 -11.25
CA ARG A 363 -42.15 -8.46 -10.96
C ARG A 363 -42.98 -9.76 -10.88
N GLU A 364 -42.75 -10.69 -11.79
CA GLU A 364 -43.42 -11.99 -11.76
C GLU A 364 -43.04 -12.80 -10.52
N GLU A 365 -41.74 -12.83 -10.19
CA GLU A 365 -41.22 -13.49 -8.99
C GLU A 365 -41.84 -12.91 -7.73
N VAL A 366 -41.88 -11.57 -7.56
CA VAL A 366 -42.53 -10.90 -6.44
C VAL A 366 -44.00 -11.24 -6.33
N GLY A 367 -44.72 -11.21 -7.46
CA GLY A 367 -46.13 -11.60 -7.52
C GLY A 367 -46.37 -13.06 -7.09
N GLY A 368 -45.54 -13.99 -7.57
CA GLY A 368 -45.61 -15.41 -7.18
C GLY A 368 -45.28 -15.64 -5.70
N MET A 369 -44.27 -14.90 -5.17
CA MET A 369 -43.91 -14.95 -3.74
C MET A 369 -45.06 -14.49 -2.86
N LEU A 370 -45.73 -13.38 -3.20
CA LEU A 370 -46.87 -12.85 -2.46
C LEU A 370 -48.07 -13.76 -2.52
N ALA A 371 -48.39 -14.31 -3.70
CA ALA A 371 -49.49 -15.29 -3.86
C ALA A 371 -49.25 -16.56 -3.03
N SER A 372 -48.00 -16.94 -2.76
CA SER A 372 -47.66 -18.11 -1.96
C SER A 372 -47.72 -17.88 -0.43
N ILE A 373 -48.11 -16.67 0.05
CA ILE A 373 -48.28 -16.39 1.44
C ILE A 373 -49.61 -17.00 1.98
N GLN A 374 -49.50 -17.96 2.85
CA GLN A 374 -50.69 -18.39 3.63
C GLN A 374 -50.90 -17.30 4.70
N LYS A 375 -51.98 -16.51 4.53
CA LYS A 375 -52.33 -15.46 5.48
C LYS A 375 -52.62 -16.13 6.86
N SER A 376 -51.66 -16.00 7.77
CA SER A 376 -51.74 -16.59 9.09
C SER A 376 -51.86 -15.46 10.13
N GLY A 377 -52.97 -15.45 10.87
CA GLY A 377 -53.24 -14.46 11.89
C GLY A 377 -53.48 -13.05 11.35
N ASP A 378 -53.55 -12.09 12.28
CA ASP A 378 -53.79 -10.66 12.01
C ASP A 378 -52.50 -9.85 11.71
N HIS A 379 -51.46 -10.50 11.14
CA HIS A 379 -50.21 -9.82 10.84
C HIS A 379 -50.19 -9.34 9.38
N PRO A 380 -49.78 -8.06 9.12
CA PRO A 380 -49.68 -7.50 7.80
C PRO A 380 -48.70 -8.28 6.93
N THR A 381 -49.06 -8.42 5.65
CA THR A 381 -48.20 -9.02 4.63
C THR A 381 -47.11 -8.03 4.20
N VAL A 382 -45.83 -8.42 4.32
CA VAL A 382 -44.69 -7.57 3.99
C VAL A 382 -43.80 -8.24 2.94
N MET A 383 -43.50 -7.50 1.88
CA MET A 383 -42.44 -7.85 0.92
C MET A 383 -41.15 -7.17 1.34
N ALA A 384 -40.10 -7.96 1.64
CA ALA A 384 -38.81 -7.46 2.03
C ALA A 384 -37.78 -7.62 0.90
N PHE A 385 -37.17 -6.52 0.45
CA PHE A 385 -36.02 -6.49 -0.46
C PHE A 385 -34.74 -6.34 0.33
N VAL A 386 -33.79 -7.26 0.19
CA VAL A 386 -32.58 -7.30 1.02
C VAL A 386 -31.32 -7.35 0.17
N CYS A 387 -30.35 -6.52 0.51
CA CYS A 387 -29.04 -6.49 -0.12
C CYS A 387 -28.17 -7.68 0.31
N ASP A 388 -27.52 -8.36 -0.63
CA ASP A 388 -26.62 -9.48 -0.34
C ASP A 388 -25.33 -9.08 0.38
N ASN A 389 -24.97 -7.80 0.36
CA ASN A 389 -23.66 -7.33 0.83
C ASN A 389 -23.68 -6.56 2.18
N GLY A 390 -24.82 -6.21 2.71
CA GLY A 390 -24.91 -5.45 3.95
C GLY A 390 -25.40 -6.30 5.13
N PRO A 391 -26.65 -6.73 5.11
CA PRO A 391 -27.28 -7.45 6.20
C PRO A 391 -26.77 -8.89 6.32
N ASN A 392 -26.49 -9.33 7.55
CA ASN A 392 -26.18 -10.73 7.87
C ASN A 392 -27.42 -11.44 8.45
N ILE A 393 -28.36 -11.77 7.59
CA ILE A 393 -29.66 -12.32 7.96
C ILE A 393 -29.82 -13.82 7.69
N GLY A 394 -28.79 -14.49 7.15
CA GLY A 394 -28.87 -15.90 6.75
C GLY A 394 -29.33 -16.86 7.84
N LYS A 395 -29.08 -16.54 9.12
CA LYS A 395 -29.51 -17.35 10.29
C LYS A 395 -31.02 -17.29 10.58
N VAL A 396 -31.66 -16.19 10.15
CA VAL A 396 -33.09 -15.94 10.44
C VAL A 396 -33.98 -16.24 9.20
N LEU A 397 -33.36 -16.67 8.09
CA LEU A 397 -34.08 -17.14 6.93
C LEU A 397 -34.21 -18.67 6.93
N ASP A 398 -35.27 -19.18 6.28
CA ASP A 398 -35.42 -20.61 5.99
C ASP A 398 -34.56 -21.04 4.79
N SER A 399 -34.51 -22.33 4.53
CA SER A 399 -33.98 -22.87 3.27
C SER A 399 -35.13 -23.03 2.28
N PRO A 400 -35.10 -22.35 1.11
CA PRO A 400 -34.03 -21.68 0.39
C PRO A 400 -33.84 -20.17 0.64
N GLY A 401 -34.17 -19.65 1.84
CA GLY A 401 -33.85 -18.27 2.20
C GLY A 401 -34.88 -17.21 1.77
N ARG A 402 -36.12 -17.61 1.51
CA ARG A 402 -37.20 -16.71 1.04
C ARG A 402 -38.28 -16.41 2.08
N LYS A 403 -38.28 -17.13 3.19
CA LYS A 403 -39.20 -16.89 4.33
C LYS A 403 -38.37 -16.52 5.56
N VAL A 404 -38.95 -15.68 6.38
CA VAL A 404 -38.36 -15.32 7.69
C VAL A 404 -38.86 -16.29 8.71
N LYS A 405 -37.99 -16.87 9.54
CA LYS A 405 -38.37 -17.72 10.68
C LYS A 405 -39.28 -16.95 11.61
N ASP A 406 -40.34 -17.57 12.08
CA ASP A 406 -41.33 -16.98 13.01
C ASP A 406 -42.11 -15.76 12.46
N LEU A 407 -42.03 -15.49 11.13
CA LEU A 407 -42.80 -14.43 10.47
C LEU A 407 -43.38 -14.92 9.15
N PRO A 408 -44.47 -15.71 9.16
CA PRO A 408 -45.00 -16.39 7.97
C PRO A 408 -45.51 -15.43 6.88
N ASN A 409 -45.95 -14.22 7.28
CA ASN A 409 -46.48 -13.19 6.38
C ASN A 409 -45.37 -12.30 5.76
N VAL A 410 -44.11 -12.66 5.94
CA VAL A 410 -42.96 -11.93 5.39
C VAL A 410 -42.26 -12.78 4.32
N LYS A 411 -42.08 -12.22 3.14
CA LYS A 411 -41.25 -12.80 2.06
C LYS A 411 -40.05 -11.94 1.81
N VAL A 412 -38.90 -12.59 1.55
CA VAL A 412 -37.61 -11.92 1.31
C VAL A 412 -37.14 -12.20 -0.11
N LEU A 413 -36.83 -11.15 -0.86
CA LEU A 413 -36.10 -11.21 -2.10
C LEU A 413 -34.71 -10.63 -1.91
N ASN A 414 -33.69 -11.46 -2.05
CA ASN A 414 -32.31 -11.04 -2.00
C ASN A 414 -31.88 -10.47 -3.34
N LEU A 415 -31.21 -9.33 -3.30
CA LEU A 415 -30.72 -8.61 -4.48
C LEU A 415 -29.23 -8.30 -4.31
N PRO A 416 -28.43 -8.29 -5.38
CA PRO A 416 -27.03 -7.89 -5.32
C PRO A 416 -26.85 -6.51 -4.66
N CYS A 417 -27.75 -5.59 -4.93
CA CYS A 417 -27.80 -4.25 -4.33
C CYS A 417 -29.25 -3.73 -4.33
N VAL A 418 -29.66 -3.05 -3.25
CA VAL A 418 -30.98 -2.38 -3.19
C VAL A 418 -31.15 -1.31 -4.29
N GLY A 419 -30.06 -0.76 -4.82
CA GLY A 419 -30.11 0.13 -6.00
C GLY A 419 -30.65 -0.53 -7.29
N MET A 420 -30.79 -1.86 -7.31
CA MET A 420 -31.46 -2.61 -8.38
C MET A 420 -32.98 -2.48 -8.33
N ILE A 421 -33.53 -2.05 -7.20
CA ILE A 421 -34.97 -1.87 -7.04
C ILE A 421 -35.43 -0.73 -7.94
N ASN A 422 -36.25 -1.08 -8.92
CA ASN A 422 -37.02 -0.13 -9.73
C ASN A 422 -38.29 0.23 -8.96
N SER A 423 -38.77 1.49 -9.06
CA SER A 423 -39.99 1.94 -8.37
C SER A 423 -41.18 1.07 -8.70
N SER A 424 -41.29 0.57 -9.93
CA SER A 424 -42.35 -0.33 -10.35
C SER A 424 -42.39 -1.69 -9.62
N LEU A 425 -41.27 -2.16 -9.05
CA LEU A 425 -41.29 -3.38 -8.22
C LEU A 425 -41.98 -3.13 -6.86
N ILE A 426 -41.79 -1.93 -6.33
CA ILE A 426 -42.43 -1.53 -5.07
C ILE A 426 -43.93 -1.34 -5.31
N GLU A 427 -44.28 -0.61 -6.37
CA GLU A 427 -45.68 -0.35 -6.76
C GLU A 427 -46.44 -1.66 -6.95
N GLN A 428 -45.84 -2.57 -7.73
CA GLN A 428 -46.47 -3.88 -7.96
C GLN A 428 -46.61 -4.74 -6.71
N ALA A 429 -45.61 -4.71 -5.80
CA ALA A 429 -45.71 -5.43 -4.54
C ALA A 429 -46.89 -4.94 -3.69
N LEU A 430 -47.11 -3.61 -3.68
CA LEU A 430 -48.21 -2.97 -2.98
C LEU A 430 -49.58 -3.19 -3.66
N ASP A 431 -49.60 -3.34 -4.98
CA ASP A 431 -50.81 -3.69 -5.78
C ASP A 431 -51.18 -5.16 -5.67
N LYS A 432 -50.21 -6.06 -5.41
CA LYS A 432 -50.37 -7.51 -5.29
C LYS A 432 -50.45 -8.00 -3.84
N ASP A 433 -51.26 -7.33 -3.01
CA ASP A 433 -51.59 -7.72 -1.64
C ASP A 433 -50.48 -7.52 -0.58
N ALA A 434 -49.32 -6.94 -0.87
CA ALA A 434 -48.42 -6.52 0.19
C ALA A 434 -48.98 -5.27 0.90
N GLN A 435 -49.18 -5.32 2.18
CA GLN A 435 -49.60 -4.17 2.96
C GLN A 435 -48.43 -3.22 3.20
N GLY A 436 -47.19 -3.72 3.15
CA GLY A 436 -45.99 -2.90 3.25
C GLY A 436 -44.80 -3.49 2.51
N VAL A 437 -43.86 -2.62 2.16
CA VAL A 437 -42.56 -2.96 1.56
C VAL A 437 -41.47 -2.57 2.53
N PHE A 438 -40.60 -3.54 2.89
CA PHE A 438 -39.44 -3.35 3.75
C PHE A 438 -38.17 -3.46 2.93
N ILE A 439 -37.29 -2.46 2.99
CA ILE A 439 -36.05 -2.41 2.21
C ILE A 439 -34.87 -2.37 3.16
N CYS A 440 -34.07 -3.44 3.14
CA CYS A 440 -32.91 -3.61 4.03
C CYS A 440 -31.62 -3.63 3.21
N GLY A 441 -30.72 -2.70 3.50
CA GLY A 441 -29.49 -2.52 2.72
C GLY A 441 -28.28 -2.11 3.55
N CYS A 442 -27.17 -1.87 2.88
CA CYS A 442 -25.95 -1.35 3.49
C CYS A 442 -26.21 0.05 4.09
N GLY A 443 -25.46 0.38 5.16
CA GLY A 443 -25.48 1.71 5.75
C GLY A 443 -25.14 2.82 4.72
N GLU A 444 -25.64 4.02 4.96
CA GLU A 444 -25.53 5.14 4.03
C GLU A 444 -24.07 5.47 3.66
N SER A 445 -23.17 5.44 4.63
CA SER A 445 -21.74 5.77 4.43
C SER A 445 -20.87 4.58 4.01
N ASP A 446 -21.41 3.34 3.99
CA ASP A 446 -20.65 2.11 3.68
C ASP A 446 -21.33 1.22 2.63
N CYS A 447 -22.05 1.79 1.70
CA CYS A 447 -22.68 1.03 0.62
C CYS A 447 -21.62 0.25 -0.21
N HIS A 448 -21.78 -1.08 -0.30
CA HIS A 448 -20.83 -1.93 -1.02
C HIS A 448 -20.62 -1.49 -2.46
N TYR A 449 -21.67 -1.11 -3.15
CA TYR A 449 -21.63 -0.56 -4.52
C TYR A 449 -21.73 0.97 -4.55
N ARG A 450 -21.42 1.65 -3.44
CA ARG A 450 -21.23 3.10 -3.26
C ARG A 450 -22.48 3.95 -3.25
N LYS A 451 -23.38 3.83 -4.23
CA LYS A 451 -24.49 4.74 -4.45
C LYS A 451 -25.86 4.07 -4.48
N GLY A 452 -25.90 2.74 -4.35
CA GLY A 452 -27.16 2.01 -4.55
C GLY A 452 -28.27 2.39 -3.56
N ASN A 453 -27.93 2.52 -2.28
CA ASN A 453 -28.88 2.98 -1.25
C ASN A 453 -29.28 4.46 -1.44
N LEU A 454 -28.33 5.34 -1.73
CA LEU A 454 -28.58 6.77 -1.97
C LEU A 454 -29.55 6.97 -3.15
N TRP A 455 -29.26 6.34 -4.29
CA TRP A 455 -30.10 6.53 -5.47
C TRP A 455 -31.46 5.84 -5.36
N LEU A 456 -31.56 4.77 -4.59
CA LEU A 456 -32.88 4.25 -4.23
C LEU A 456 -33.66 5.25 -3.38
N MET A 457 -33.05 5.87 -2.36
CA MET A 457 -33.71 6.91 -1.56
C MET A 457 -34.16 8.09 -2.40
N GLU A 458 -33.33 8.55 -3.34
CA GLU A 458 -33.69 9.63 -4.26
C GLU A 458 -34.88 9.26 -5.16
N ARG A 459 -35.00 7.98 -5.58
CA ARG A 459 -36.18 7.48 -6.34
C ARG A 459 -37.44 7.46 -5.46
N LEU A 460 -37.30 6.99 -4.22
CA LEU A 460 -38.42 6.97 -3.26
C LEU A 460 -38.89 8.39 -2.92
N ASN A 461 -37.98 9.35 -2.82
CA ASN A 461 -38.28 10.75 -2.53
C ASN A 461 -38.70 11.55 -3.80
N GLY A 462 -38.73 10.92 -4.98
CA GLY A 462 -39.14 11.57 -6.22
C GLY A 462 -38.11 12.50 -6.86
N THR A 463 -36.87 12.55 -6.35
CA THR A 463 -35.79 13.42 -6.85
C THR A 463 -34.95 12.78 -7.97
N ARG A 464 -35.08 11.47 -8.19
CA ARG A 464 -34.40 10.71 -9.24
C ARG A 464 -35.36 9.79 -10.01
N PRO A 465 -35.35 9.81 -11.36
CA PRO A 465 -36.15 8.89 -12.13
C PRO A 465 -35.53 7.47 -12.17
N PRO A 466 -36.35 6.40 -12.31
CA PRO A 466 -37.81 6.42 -12.25
C PRO A 466 -38.29 6.64 -10.81
N ALA A 467 -39.03 7.72 -10.62
CA ALA A 467 -39.55 8.10 -9.31
C ALA A 467 -40.73 7.18 -8.90
N LEU A 468 -40.88 7.00 -7.59
CA LEU A 468 -42.06 6.34 -7.05
C LEU A 468 -43.34 7.13 -7.36
N ASN A 469 -44.42 6.42 -7.67
CA ASN A 469 -45.71 7.05 -7.91
C ASN A 469 -46.16 7.82 -6.66
N LYS A 470 -46.58 9.08 -6.85
CA LYS A 470 -47.02 9.97 -5.77
C LYS A 470 -48.28 9.48 -5.05
N GLN A 471 -49.01 8.54 -5.63
CA GLN A 471 -50.21 7.93 -5.00
C GLN A 471 -49.85 6.84 -3.98
N VAL A 472 -48.61 6.36 -3.99
CA VAL A 472 -48.14 5.38 -2.98
C VAL A 472 -47.95 6.08 -1.66
N ASP A 473 -48.64 5.60 -0.63
CA ASP A 473 -48.46 6.09 0.74
C ASP A 473 -47.04 5.76 1.24
N PRO A 474 -46.20 6.76 1.55
CA PRO A 474 -44.85 6.53 2.09
C PRO A 474 -44.82 5.70 3.37
N ALA A 475 -45.89 5.72 4.14
CA ALA A 475 -46.03 4.95 5.37
C ALA A 475 -46.01 3.43 5.13
N ARG A 476 -46.35 2.98 3.94
CA ARG A 476 -46.28 1.56 3.51
C ARG A 476 -44.86 1.12 3.09
N ILE A 477 -43.86 2.04 3.13
CA ILE A 477 -42.49 1.73 2.75
C ILE A 477 -41.57 2.04 3.95
N ARG A 478 -40.80 1.03 4.39
CA ARG A 478 -39.79 1.18 5.41
C ARG A 478 -38.41 0.87 4.86
N THR A 479 -37.49 1.80 5.01
CA THR A 479 -36.07 1.59 4.69
C THR A 479 -35.28 1.37 5.97
N PHE A 480 -34.37 0.39 5.96
CA PHE A 480 -33.49 0.06 7.07
C PHE A 480 -32.04 -0.04 6.55
N PHE A 481 -31.32 1.08 6.65
CA PHE A 481 -29.96 1.25 6.13
C PHE A 481 -28.98 1.54 7.27
N GLU A 482 -28.80 0.55 8.12
CA GLU A 482 -27.83 0.64 9.19
C GLU A 482 -26.48 0.04 8.76
N PRO A 483 -25.34 0.56 9.28
CA PRO A 483 -24.01 0.11 8.89
C PRO A 483 -23.74 -1.38 9.18
N VAL A 484 -24.36 -1.88 10.21
CA VAL A 484 -24.26 -3.29 10.63
C VAL A 484 -25.64 -3.79 11.01
N ILE A 485 -26.15 -4.75 10.24
CA ILE A 485 -27.45 -5.38 10.47
C ILE A 485 -27.22 -6.87 10.73
N GLN A 486 -27.58 -7.33 11.91
CA GLN A 486 -27.64 -8.75 12.27
C GLN A 486 -29.07 -9.26 12.14
N GLY A 487 -29.25 -10.59 12.13
CA GLY A 487 -30.57 -11.20 12.03
C GLY A 487 -31.56 -10.71 13.08
N GLU A 488 -31.14 -10.53 14.31
CA GLU A 488 -31.98 -10.01 15.41
C GLU A 488 -32.43 -8.56 15.15
N ASP A 489 -31.57 -7.71 14.61
CA ASP A 489 -31.91 -6.33 14.27
C ASP A 489 -32.97 -6.30 13.17
N PHE A 490 -32.77 -7.14 12.14
CA PHE A 490 -33.73 -7.30 11.05
C PHE A 490 -35.10 -7.78 11.59
N LEU A 491 -35.13 -8.81 12.43
CA LEU A 491 -36.39 -9.33 13.00
C LEU A 491 -37.09 -8.28 13.84
N ARG A 492 -36.36 -7.54 14.66
CA ARG A 492 -36.92 -6.48 15.51
C ARG A 492 -37.56 -5.38 14.67
N GLU A 493 -36.85 -4.89 13.64
CA GLU A 493 -37.34 -3.77 12.81
C GLU A 493 -38.49 -4.17 11.89
N ILE A 494 -38.50 -5.41 11.37
CA ILE A 494 -39.62 -5.87 10.52
C ILE A 494 -40.87 -6.14 11.34
N ARG A 495 -40.77 -6.69 12.57
CA ARG A 495 -41.92 -6.84 13.50
C ARG A 495 -42.49 -5.49 13.83
N LYS A 496 -41.67 -4.53 14.18
CA LYS A 496 -42.08 -3.16 14.46
C LYS A 496 -42.79 -2.54 13.25
N PHE A 497 -42.31 -2.75 12.04
CA PHE A 497 -42.94 -2.27 10.83
C PHE A 497 -44.34 -2.92 10.64
N GLN A 498 -44.49 -4.23 10.91
CA GLN A 498 -45.80 -4.89 10.89
C GLN A 498 -46.78 -4.34 11.92
N GLU A 499 -46.30 -3.98 13.11
CA GLU A 499 -47.11 -3.33 14.14
C GLU A 499 -47.55 -1.93 13.70
N ASP A 500 -46.61 -1.16 13.14
CA ASP A 500 -46.86 0.19 12.60
C ASP A 500 -47.93 0.17 11.48
N LEU A 501 -47.93 -0.87 10.64
CA LEU A 501 -48.95 -1.06 9.58
C LEU A 501 -50.35 -1.36 10.10
N LYS A 502 -50.53 -1.82 11.36
CA LYS A 502 -51.82 -2.14 11.96
C LYS A 502 -52.63 -0.94 12.43
N GLY A 503 -52.09 0.28 12.40
CA GLY A 503 -52.93 1.44 12.67
C GLY A 503 -52.47 2.41 13.73
N THR A 504 -51.19 2.47 14.05
CA THR A 504 -50.66 3.52 14.94
C THR A 504 -49.95 4.59 14.13
N LYS A 505 -50.16 5.88 14.46
CA LYS A 505 -49.53 7.04 13.82
C LYS A 505 -48.02 6.80 13.65
N LEU A 506 -47.59 6.70 12.42
CA LEU A 506 -46.21 6.52 12.04
C LEU A 506 -45.45 7.87 12.19
N GLU A 507 -44.79 8.06 13.32
CA GLU A 507 -43.69 9.01 13.39
C GLU A 507 -42.49 8.38 12.70
N GLY A 508 -42.07 8.99 11.59
CA GLY A 508 -40.84 8.64 10.89
C GLY A 508 -39.66 8.69 11.86
N LYS A 509 -39.12 7.54 12.28
CA LYS A 509 -38.02 7.52 13.22
C LYS A 509 -36.72 7.90 12.52
N THR A 510 -36.12 8.94 13.02
CA THR A 510 -34.72 9.28 12.81
C THR A 510 -33.82 8.07 13.17
N SER A 511 -32.74 7.89 12.39
CA SER A 511 -31.68 6.88 12.60
C SER A 511 -31.33 6.73 14.09
N THR A 512 -31.02 5.51 14.51
CA THR A 512 -30.54 5.18 15.87
C THR A 512 -29.33 6.02 16.30
N TYR A 513 -28.60 6.57 15.35
CA TYR A 513 -27.38 7.38 15.53
C TYR A 513 -27.59 8.87 15.19
N SER A 514 -28.57 9.51 15.81
CA SER A 514 -29.00 10.86 15.41
C SER A 514 -28.12 12.01 15.91
N LYS A 515 -27.23 11.79 16.87
CA LYS A 515 -26.39 12.87 17.45
C LYS A 515 -24.96 12.41 17.67
N ILE A 516 -24.00 13.26 17.29
CA ILE A 516 -22.57 13.04 17.61
C ILE A 516 -22.38 13.25 19.11
N MET A 517 -21.73 12.31 19.76
CA MET A 517 -21.26 12.49 21.13
C MET A 517 -19.93 13.28 21.08
N ILE A 518 -20.03 14.61 20.98
CA ILE A 518 -18.90 15.51 20.64
C ILE A 518 -17.67 15.23 21.52
N LEU A 519 -17.83 15.23 22.83
CA LEU A 519 -16.69 15.04 23.74
C LEU A 519 -16.09 13.62 23.66
N PRO A 520 -16.85 12.52 23.73
CA PRO A 520 -16.29 11.18 23.54
C PRO A 520 -15.69 10.95 22.15
N ALA A 521 -16.29 11.49 21.09
CA ALA A 521 -15.76 11.40 19.74
C ALA A 521 -14.41 12.14 19.64
N PHE A 522 -14.33 13.35 20.19
CA PHE A 522 -13.10 14.14 20.23
C PHE A 522 -12.02 13.39 21.04
N LEU A 523 -12.33 12.90 22.24
CA LEU A 523 -11.39 12.16 23.07
C LEU A 523 -10.91 10.85 22.40
N SER A 524 -11.76 10.20 21.62
CA SER A 524 -11.36 8.97 20.92
C SER A 524 -10.34 9.21 19.80
N LEU A 525 -10.27 10.41 19.22
CA LEU A 525 -9.22 10.80 18.27
C LEU A 525 -7.84 10.97 18.95
N ALA A 526 -7.81 11.09 20.28
CA ALA A 526 -6.55 11.06 21.01
C ALA A 526 -5.88 9.67 20.99
N LEU A 527 -6.64 8.57 20.86
CA LEU A 527 -6.08 7.23 20.86
C LEU A 527 -5.08 6.98 19.71
N PRO A 528 -5.38 7.28 18.43
CA PRO A 528 -4.38 7.21 17.37
C PRO A 528 -3.16 8.09 17.64
N ALA A 529 -3.35 9.31 18.17
CA ALA A 529 -2.24 10.21 18.49
C ALA A 529 -1.35 9.65 19.61
N LEU A 530 -1.94 9.05 20.64
CA LEU A 530 -1.19 8.36 21.71
C LEU A 530 -0.45 7.12 21.18
N LEU A 531 -1.06 6.36 20.28
CA LEU A 531 -0.42 5.21 19.63
C LEU A 531 0.77 5.67 18.78
N ILE A 532 0.61 6.75 18.02
CA ILE A 532 1.67 7.35 17.24
C ILE A 532 2.81 7.80 18.19
N TRP A 533 2.51 8.55 19.23
CA TRP A 533 3.48 8.97 20.24
C TRP A 533 4.25 7.78 20.83
N ALA A 534 3.56 6.71 21.23
CA ALA A 534 4.14 5.55 21.89
C ALA A 534 5.06 4.72 20.96
N LEU A 535 4.74 4.63 19.66
CA LEU A 535 5.45 3.76 18.71
C LEU A 535 6.44 4.51 17.81
N SER A 536 6.41 5.84 17.77
CA SER A 536 7.26 6.65 16.90
C SER A 536 8.73 6.77 17.35
N GLY A 537 9.06 6.35 18.57
CA GLY A 537 10.39 6.58 19.13
C GLY A 537 10.73 5.61 20.25
N VAL A 538 10.54 4.31 20.04
CA VAL A 538 10.84 3.27 21.05
C VAL A 538 12.35 3.03 21.09
N PRO A 539 13.01 3.19 22.26
CA PRO A 539 14.44 2.94 22.36
C PRO A 539 14.76 1.46 22.17
N VAL A 540 15.63 1.16 21.21
CA VAL A 540 16.07 -0.21 20.86
C VAL A 540 17.59 -0.23 20.70
N THR A 541 18.22 -1.27 21.20
CA THR A 541 19.63 -1.57 20.96
C THR A 541 19.71 -2.61 19.85
N LEU A 542 20.27 -2.23 18.70
CA LEU A 542 20.37 -3.11 17.52
C LEU A 542 21.72 -3.84 17.45
N PHE A 543 22.76 -3.30 18.08
CA PHE A 543 24.05 -3.94 18.24
C PHE A 543 24.38 -4.10 19.72
N ASP A 544 25.18 -5.11 20.05
CA ASP A 544 25.65 -5.30 21.41
C ASP A 544 26.41 -4.06 21.89
N SER A 545 25.87 -3.42 22.92
CA SER A 545 26.46 -2.21 23.47
C SER A 545 27.85 -2.49 24.02
N GLY A 546 28.83 -1.83 23.46
CA GLY A 546 30.21 -1.92 23.95
C GLY A 546 31.15 -2.72 23.05
N LYS A 547 30.66 -3.40 22.02
CA LYS A 547 31.53 -4.01 21.01
C LYS A 547 32.04 -2.97 20.01
N ALA A 548 33.14 -3.30 19.36
CA ALA A 548 33.66 -2.58 18.20
C ALA A 548 33.28 -3.33 16.90
N MET A 549 33.52 -2.72 15.76
CA MET A 549 33.22 -3.32 14.44
C MET A 549 34.40 -3.13 13.49
N LEU A 550 34.81 -4.25 12.88
CA LEU A 550 35.67 -4.24 11.71
C LEU A 550 34.80 -4.37 10.46
N LYS A 551 34.91 -3.40 9.53
CA LYS A 551 34.33 -3.48 8.18
C LYS A 551 35.47 -3.78 7.20
N VAL A 552 35.31 -4.79 6.37
CA VAL A 552 36.21 -5.06 5.25
C VAL A 552 35.40 -4.95 3.97
N GLY A 553 35.78 -4.01 3.08
CA GLY A 553 35.07 -3.81 1.85
C GLY A 553 35.95 -3.24 0.75
N PHE A 554 35.96 -3.91 -0.40
CA PHE A 554 36.75 -3.44 -1.54
C PHE A 554 36.16 -3.93 -2.87
N LYS A 555 36.54 -3.22 -3.92
CA LYS A 555 36.35 -3.56 -5.31
C LYS A 555 37.70 -3.87 -5.92
N HIS A 556 37.89 -5.06 -6.44
CA HIS A 556 39.13 -5.47 -7.07
C HIS A 556 38.88 -6.06 -8.44
N GLN A 557 39.77 -5.76 -9.39
CA GLN A 557 39.69 -6.22 -10.75
C GLN A 557 40.79 -7.25 -10.94
N THR A 558 40.41 -8.53 -10.86
CA THR A 558 41.34 -9.64 -11.01
C THR A 558 41.96 -9.69 -12.41
N PRO A 559 43.18 -10.21 -12.57
CA PRO A 559 43.81 -10.38 -13.88
C PRO A 559 43.01 -11.32 -14.78
N ARG A 560 43.25 -11.29 -16.05
CA ARG A 560 42.77 -12.25 -17.04
C ARG A 560 43.85 -13.25 -17.34
N GLU A 561 43.47 -14.50 -17.64
CA GLU A 561 44.43 -15.46 -18.25
C GLU A 561 44.65 -15.06 -19.71
N TYR A 562 45.89 -14.71 -20.01
CA TYR A 562 46.34 -14.44 -21.39
C TYR A 562 46.88 -15.72 -21.98
N HIS A 563 46.34 -16.13 -23.11
CA HIS A 563 46.81 -17.29 -23.90
C HIS A 563 47.47 -16.88 -25.22
N CYS A 564 47.82 -15.59 -25.38
CA CYS A 564 48.45 -15.12 -26.61
C CYS A 564 49.95 -15.27 -26.58
N THR A 565 50.48 -15.79 -27.67
CA THR A 565 51.93 -15.78 -27.98
C THR A 565 52.30 -14.39 -28.55
N GLU A 566 53.61 -14.07 -28.55
CA GLU A 566 54.08 -12.85 -29.18
C GLU A 566 53.72 -12.80 -30.68
N GLU A 567 53.53 -13.96 -31.31
CA GLU A 567 53.16 -14.13 -32.70
C GLU A 567 51.71 -13.73 -32.97
N ASP A 568 50.77 -14.09 -32.10
CA ASP A 568 49.38 -13.72 -32.15
C ASP A 568 49.18 -12.17 -32.04
N VAL A 569 49.97 -11.54 -31.17
CA VAL A 569 49.98 -10.08 -30.98
C VAL A 569 50.50 -9.38 -32.25
N ARG A 570 51.54 -9.94 -32.85
CA ARG A 570 52.15 -9.40 -34.07
C ARG A 570 51.20 -9.53 -35.27
N GLU A 571 50.51 -10.64 -35.42
CA GLU A 571 49.53 -10.88 -36.49
C GLU A 571 48.34 -9.94 -36.38
N TYR A 572 47.82 -9.68 -35.20
CA TYR A 572 46.74 -8.71 -35.00
C TYR A 572 47.15 -7.27 -35.29
N LEU A 573 48.32 -6.87 -34.86
CA LEU A 573 48.83 -5.54 -35.16
C LEU A 573 49.06 -5.36 -36.68
N ASN A 574 49.48 -6.41 -37.37
CA ASN A 574 49.65 -6.42 -38.81
C ASN A 574 48.29 -6.41 -39.56
N SER A 575 47.27 -7.08 -39.05
CA SER A 575 45.94 -7.09 -39.66
C SER A 575 45.24 -5.74 -39.62
N ARG A 576 45.48 -4.93 -38.59
CA ARG A 576 44.92 -3.57 -38.47
C ARG A 576 45.66 -2.53 -39.33
N THR A 577 46.92 -2.75 -39.69
CA THR A 577 47.67 -1.83 -40.54
C THR A 577 47.24 -1.89 -42.01
N THR A 578 46.51 -2.90 -42.43
CA THR A 578 46.10 -3.12 -43.82
C THR A 578 44.81 -2.38 -44.23
N PHE A 579 44.11 -1.74 -43.31
CA PHE A 579 42.77 -1.17 -43.58
C PHE A 579 42.67 0.37 -43.69
N LEU A 580 43.81 1.11 -43.68
CA LEU A 580 43.79 2.57 -43.89
C LEU A 580 44.77 2.97 -45.00
N PRO A 581 44.29 3.16 -46.24
CA PRO A 581 45.10 3.77 -47.29
C PRO A 581 45.33 5.26 -46.96
N GLY A 582 46.57 5.64 -46.64
CA GLY A 582 46.96 7.04 -46.48
C GLY A 582 47.47 7.49 -45.10
N SER A 583 47.58 6.69 -44.11
CA SER A 583 48.17 7.08 -42.82
C SER A 583 49.68 6.76 -42.78
N GLN A 584 50.47 7.80 -42.48
CA GLN A 584 51.92 7.69 -42.22
C GLN A 584 52.12 6.66 -41.07
N LYS A 585 53.12 5.77 -41.26
CA LYS A 585 53.62 4.86 -40.25
C LYS A 585 54.00 5.62 -38.97
N ILE A 586 53.16 5.66 -38.03
CA ILE A 586 53.49 6.05 -36.65
C ILE A 586 54.00 4.78 -35.96
N SER A 587 55.29 4.54 -36.01
CA SER A 587 56.00 3.62 -35.14
C SER A 587 56.03 4.25 -33.74
N ARG A 588 54.95 4.14 -32.99
CA ARG A 588 55.01 4.32 -31.55
C ARG A 588 55.51 3.03 -30.96
N HIS A 589 56.67 3.06 -30.32
CA HIS A 589 57.04 2.10 -29.31
C HIS A 589 55.87 2.02 -28.30
N MET A 590 55.04 1.02 -28.42
CA MET A 590 54.09 0.70 -27.38
C MET A 590 54.89 -0.07 -26.32
N ASP A 591 55.15 0.59 -25.22
CA ASP A 591 55.58 -0.06 -23.98
C ASP A 591 54.45 -1.01 -23.56
N PHE A 592 54.69 -2.31 -23.65
CA PHE A 592 53.76 -3.36 -23.27
C PHE A 592 53.54 -3.48 -21.71
N THR A 593 54.14 -2.55 -20.95
CA THR A 593 53.98 -2.50 -19.48
C THR A 593 52.82 -1.66 -19.01
N SER A 594 52.08 -0.99 -19.91
CA SER A 594 50.89 -0.22 -19.50
C SER A 594 49.61 -0.97 -19.84
N ASP A 595 48.82 -1.19 -18.87
CA ASP A 595 47.41 -1.58 -18.60
C ASP A 595 46.39 -1.60 -19.80
N ARG A 596 46.80 -1.62 -21.06
CA ARG A 596 45.89 -1.78 -22.20
C ARG A 596 45.82 -3.23 -22.61
N GLU A 597 44.90 -3.94 -22.00
CA GLU A 597 44.48 -5.30 -22.37
C GLU A 597 44.13 -5.36 -23.85
N LEU A 598 44.81 -6.23 -24.63
CA LEU A 598 44.47 -6.50 -26.00
C LEU A 598 43.16 -7.29 -26.04
N PRO A 599 42.11 -6.79 -26.70
CA PRO A 599 40.73 -7.29 -26.53
C PRO A 599 40.48 -8.69 -27.11
N PHE A 600 41.46 -9.32 -27.75
CA PHE A 600 41.35 -10.63 -28.39
C PHE A 600 42.32 -11.66 -27.81
N CYS A 601 43.28 -11.26 -26.95
CA CYS A 601 44.25 -12.13 -26.31
C CYS A 601 43.79 -12.49 -24.93
N GLY A 602 43.16 -13.61 -24.74
CA GLY A 602 42.78 -14.16 -23.47
C GLY A 602 41.28 -14.46 -23.37
N ARG A 603 40.92 -15.22 -22.38
CA ARG A 603 39.54 -15.45 -22.03
C ARG A 603 38.95 -14.10 -21.60
N ARG A 604 37.71 -13.81 -22.02
CA ARG A 604 36.99 -12.64 -21.58
C ARG A 604 36.75 -12.67 -20.05
N GLU A 605 36.64 -13.87 -19.50
CA GLU A 605 36.49 -14.13 -18.06
C GLU A 605 37.77 -13.74 -17.31
N ARG A 606 37.61 -13.13 -16.13
CA ARG A 606 38.68 -12.82 -15.18
C ARG A 606 38.86 -13.96 -14.19
N ASN A 607 40.04 -14.02 -13.58
CA ASN A 607 40.30 -15.01 -12.53
C ASN A 607 39.41 -14.84 -11.32
N HIS A 608 39.10 -15.92 -10.66
CA HIS A 608 38.50 -15.89 -9.34
C HIS A 608 39.51 -15.34 -8.33
N ALA A 609 39.01 -14.70 -7.25
CA ALA A 609 39.86 -14.31 -6.14
C ALA A 609 39.44 -15.06 -4.89
N TYR A 610 40.43 -15.66 -4.20
CA TYR A 610 40.24 -16.24 -2.90
C TYR A 610 40.69 -15.26 -1.83
N VAL A 611 39.86 -15.06 -0.79
CA VAL A 611 40.09 -14.08 0.26
C VAL A 611 39.91 -14.71 1.61
N GLU A 612 40.89 -14.51 2.51
CA GLU A 612 40.85 -14.90 3.92
C GLU A 612 40.91 -13.65 4.82
N ILE A 613 40.16 -13.65 5.92
CA ILE A 613 40.18 -12.61 6.94
C ILE A 613 40.35 -13.27 8.31
N PHE A 614 41.42 -12.92 8.99
CA PHE A 614 41.74 -13.42 10.33
C PHE A 614 41.70 -12.27 11.34
N VAL A 615 41.28 -12.61 12.55
CA VAL A 615 41.44 -11.76 13.73
C VAL A 615 41.99 -12.65 14.87
N ASP A 616 43.12 -12.23 15.46
CA ASP A 616 43.83 -12.94 16.53
C ASP A 616 44.18 -14.41 16.16
N GLY A 617 44.50 -14.61 14.89
CA GLY A 617 44.85 -15.94 14.35
C GLY A 617 43.64 -16.84 14.05
N LYS A 618 42.40 -16.38 14.34
CA LYS A 618 41.18 -17.11 14.03
C LYS A 618 40.62 -16.65 12.69
N ALA A 619 40.36 -17.58 11.77
CA ALA A 619 39.66 -17.29 10.52
C ALA A 619 38.22 -16.88 10.81
N LEU A 620 37.86 -15.65 10.46
CA LEU A 620 36.51 -15.13 10.56
C LEU A 620 35.75 -15.28 9.26
N TYR A 621 36.45 -15.27 8.14
CA TYR A 621 35.87 -15.38 6.82
C TYR A 621 36.90 -15.94 5.83
N GLU A 622 36.46 -16.87 4.98
CA GLU A 622 37.17 -17.38 3.83
C GLU A 622 36.18 -17.70 2.72
N ASP A 623 36.46 -17.27 1.50
CA ASP A 623 35.58 -17.53 0.35
C ASP A 623 36.29 -17.23 -0.99
N THR A 624 35.73 -17.79 -2.06
CA THR A 624 36.17 -17.56 -3.42
C THR A 624 35.18 -16.72 -4.18
N PHE A 625 35.60 -15.55 -4.66
CA PHE A 625 34.78 -14.60 -5.39
C PHE A 625 34.88 -14.77 -6.89
N THR A 626 33.75 -14.87 -7.54
CA THR A 626 33.63 -14.86 -9.00
C THR A 626 33.47 -13.42 -9.49
N PRO A 627 34.17 -12.98 -10.54
CA PRO A 627 33.99 -11.67 -11.13
C PRO A 627 32.54 -11.43 -11.55
N ALA A 628 32.07 -10.20 -11.35
CA ALA A 628 30.69 -9.79 -11.67
C ALA A 628 30.46 -9.70 -13.20
N GLY A 629 29.18 -9.67 -13.58
CA GLY A 629 28.72 -9.54 -14.96
C GLY A 629 28.41 -10.88 -15.61
N TRP A 630 27.59 -10.84 -16.66
CA TRP A 630 27.15 -12.04 -17.40
C TRP A 630 28.32 -12.87 -18.00
N HIS A 631 29.39 -12.17 -18.36
CA HIS A 631 30.60 -12.79 -18.93
C HIS A 631 31.73 -12.96 -17.91
N LYS A 632 31.47 -12.74 -16.62
CA LYS A 632 32.47 -12.78 -15.54
C LYS A 632 33.71 -11.91 -15.83
N ASP A 633 33.52 -10.78 -16.49
CA ASP A 633 34.56 -9.85 -16.93
C ASP A 633 34.61 -8.56 -16.09
N GLY A 634 33.75 -8.45 -15.10
CA GLY A 634 33.68 -7.34 -14.15
C GLY A 634 34.68 -7.46 -12.99
N SER A 635 34.48 -6.61 -11.98
CA SER A 635 35.23 -6.67 -10.72
C SER A 635 34.65 -7.68 -9.75
N ILE A 636 35.45 -8.16 -8.81
CA ILE A 636 34.97 -8.80 -7.60
C ILE A 636 34.64 -7.75 -6.55
N TYR A 637 33.72 -8.06 -5.66
CA TYR A 637 33.29 -7.18 -4.58
C TYR A 637 33.22 -7.96 -3.29
N LEU A 638 33.81 -7.42 -2.24
CA LEU A 638 33.67 -7.89 -0.87
C LEU A 638 33.07 -6.80 0.00
N TYR A 639 32.09 -7.11 0.82
CA TYR A 639 31.69 -6.31 1.98
C TYR A 639 31.29 -7.25 3.13
N LYS A 640 32.03 -7.16 4.25
CA LYS A 640 31.76 -7.96 5.46
C LYS A 640 31.94 -7.11 6.71
N ARG A 641 31.18 -7.45 7.74
CA ARG A 641 31.23 -6.80 9.05
C ARG A 641 31.49 -7.85 10.13
N PHE A 642 32.37 -7.53 11.07
CA PHE A 642 32.69 -8.41 12.18
C PHE A 642 32.62 -7.58 13.48
N LEU A 643 31.81 -8.07 14.44
CA LEU A 643 31.78 -7.51 15.78
C LEU A 643 32.95 -8.07 16.59
N LEU A 644 33.73 -7.18 17.22
CA LEU A 644 34.91 -7.51 18.02
C LEU A 644 34.73 -6.97 19.46
N GLU A 645 35.37 -7.62 20.41
CA GLU A 645 35.49 -7.04 21.74
C GLU A 645 36.42 -5.83 21.67
N PRO A 646 36.27 -4.80 22.55
CA PRO A 646 37.25 -3.72 22.65
C PRO A 646 38.60 -4.25 23.13
N GLY A 647 39.68 -3.83 22.49
CA GLY A 647 41.02 -4.31 22.80
C GLY A 647 41.96 -4.17 21.63
N GLU A 648 43.15 -4.72 21.79
CA GLU A 648 44.14 -4.87 20.72
C GLU A 648 43.86 -6.16 19.98
N HIS A 649 43.71 -6.06 18.66
CA HIS A 649 43.46 -7.20 17.79
C HIS A 649 44.45 -7.23 16.63
N ARG A 650 44.99 -8.43 16.35
CA ARG A 650 45.81 -8.69 15.17
C ARG A 650 44.92 -9.03 14.01
N VAL A 651 44.75 -8.05 13.08
CA VAL A 651 43.93 -8.21 11.88
C VAL A 651 44.83 -8.60 10.71
N ALA A 652 44.53 -9.73 10.05
CA ALA A 652 45.22 -10.15 8.86
C ALA A 652 44.22 -10.42 7.72
N ILE A 653 44.53 -9.95 6.51
CA ILE A 653 43.75 -10.15 5.28
C ILE A 653 44.72 -10.64 4.22
N ARG A 654 44.30 -11.72 3.54
CA ARG A 654 45.06 -12.35 2.47
C ARG A 654 44.19 -12.52 1.25
N MET A 655 44.72 -12.22 0.07
CA MET A 655 44.02 -12.38 -1.19
C MET A 655 44.92 -13.02 -2.25
N ARG A 656 44.34 -13.99 -2.94
CA ARG A 656 44.97 -14.65 -4.12
C ARG A 656 44.03 -14.47 -5.32
N ASP A 657 44.51 -13.79 -6.35
CA ASP A 657 43.77 -13.52 -7.59
C ASP A 657 44.46 -14.08 -8.86
N THR A 658 45.59 -14.77 -8.68
CA THR A 658 46.31 -15.49 -9.74
C THR A 658 46.21 -16.97 -9.55
N ALA A 659 46.59 -17.77 -10.55
CA ALA A 659 46.63 -19.26 -10.50
C ALA A 659 47.89 -19.78 -9.77
N ARG A 660 48.17 -19.23 -8.57
CA ARG A 660 49.28 -19.74 -7.72
C ARG A 660 48.87 -20.99 -6.96
N GLU A 661 49.89 -21.72 -6.48
CA GLU A 661 49.70 -22.91 -5.61
C GLU A 661 48.96 -22.55 -4.33
N GLU A 662 48.21 -23.52 -3.79
CA GLU A 662 47.51 -23.36 -2.51
C GLU A 662 48.51 -22.95 -1.41
N GLY A 663 48.17 -21.90 -0.65
CA GLY A 663 48.98 -21.36 0.43
C GLY A 663 49.86 -20.16 0.07
N LEU A 664 49.97 -19.80 -1.21
CA LEU A 664 50.65 -18.58 -1.66
C LEU A 664 49.60 -17.49 -1.98
N PHE A 665 49.80 -16.28 -1.44
CA PHE A 665 48.94 -15.14 -1.65
C PHE A 665 49.61 -14.06 -2.48
N ASP A 666 48.81 -13.32 -3.28
CA ASP A 666 49.30 -12.21 -4.10
C ASP A 666 49.37 -10.92 -3.28
N PHE A 667 48.45 -10.79 -2.30
CA PHE A 667 48.36 -9.64 -1.42
C PHE A 667 48.13 -10.10 0.02
N GLU A 668 48.94 -9.61 0.93
CA GLU A 668 48.88 -9.90 2.36
C GLU A 668 48.94 -8.57 3.15
N PHE A 669 48.14 -8.47 4.18
CA PHE A 669 48.15 -7.37 5.13
C PHE A 669 48.04 -7.94 6.54
N GLU A 670 48.82 -7.43 7.46
CA GLU A 670 48.76 -7.80 8.86
C GLU A 670 49.15 -6.64 9.72
N GLU A 671 48.29 -6.28 10.68
CA GLU A 671 48.55 -5.20 11.62
C GLU A 671 47.85 -5.43 12.96
N THR A 672 48.48 -5.02 14.09
CA THR A 672 47.85 -5.01 15.39
C THR A 672 47.24 -3.64 15.64
N VAL A 673 45.92 -3.62 15.83
CA VAL A 673 45.12 -2.40 15.91
C VAL A 673 44.26 -2.41 17.15
N ARG A 674 44.25 -1.29 17.89
CA ARG A 674 43.40 -1.10 19.06
C ARG A 674 42.03 -0.63 18.64
N PHE A 675 41.01 -1.36 19.05
CA PHE A 675 39.58 -1.00 18.88
C PHE A 675 39.07 -0.48 20.24
N GLU A 676 38.50 0.71 20.22
CA GLU A 676 37.80 1.26 21.38
C GLU A 676 36.34 0.80 21.41
N LYS A 677 35.67 1.02 22.53
CA LYS A 677 34.24 0.75 22.67
C LYS A 677 33.44 1.56 21.63
N ASN A 678 32.57 0.87 20.91
CA ASN A 678 31.76 1.39 19.82
C ASN A 678 32.55 1.90 18.59
N ASP A 679 33.85 1.60 18.51
CA ASP A 679 34.70 2.02 17.39
C ASP A 679 34.31 1.22 16.11
N VAL A 680 34.32 1.86 14.95
CA VAL A 680 34.16 1.23 13.65
C VAL A 680 35.36 1.55 12.79
N ARG A 681 36.13 0.53 12.43
CA ARG A 681 37.25 0.69 11.50
C ARG A 681 36.97 -0.01 10.20
N ALA A 682 37.28 0.67 9.12
CA ALA A 682 37.03 0.19 7.76
C ALA A 682 38.36 -0.09 7.04
N MET A 683 38.45 -1.25 6.40
CA MET A 683 39.58 -1.63 5.58
C MET A 683 39.16 -1.80 4.12
N THR A 684 39.96 -1.31 3.22
CA THR A 684 39.73 -1.39 1.79
C THR A 684 41.01 -1.84 1.06
N PHE A 685 40.86 -2.24 -0.20
CA PHE A 685 42.01 -2.49 -1.09
C PHE A 685 42.23 -1.27 -1.97
N GLU A 686 43.39 -0.64 -1.85
CA GLU A 686 43.77 0.51 -2.65
C GLU A 686 44.41 0.08 -3.97
N LYS A 687 43.74 0.36 -5.07
CA LYS A 687 44.19 -0.01 -6.41
C LYS A 687 45.54 0.64 -6.78
N SER A 688 45.79 1.89 -6.33
CA SER A 688 47.03 2.64 -6.61
C SER A 688 48.24 2.06 -5.90
N ALA A 689 48.05 1.52 -4.68
CA ALA A 689 49.10 0.95 -3.88
C ALA A 689 49.20 -0.57 -4.01
N LEU A 690 48.22 -1.21 -4.67
CA LEU A 690 48.06 -2.69 -4.72
C LEU A 690 48.17 -3.32 -3.33
N ALA A 691 47.57 -2.71 -2.33
CA ALA A 691 47.65 -3.12 -0.93
C ALA A 691 46.34 -2.85 -0.17
N PHE A 692 46.13 -3.61 0.88
CA PHE A 692 45.07 -3.32 1.85
C PHE A 692 45.48 -2.13 2.74
N ALA A 693 44.54 -1.25 3.02
CA ALA A 693 44.75 -0.06 3.82
C ALA A 693 43.52 0.30 4.66
N TRP A 694 43.74 0.94 5.80
CA TRP A 694 42.66 1.52 6.60
C TRP A 694 42.04 2.71 5.88
N LYS A 695 40.72 2.72 5.78
CA LYS A 695 39.96 3.81 5.19
C LYS A 695 39.50 4.78 6.28
N GLN A 696 39.90 6.04 6.14
CA GLN A 696 39.54 7.12 7.08
C GLN A 696 38.19 7.75 6.78
#